data_3647bc6635c9d58acbcca7d5baf177ff
#
_entry.id   3647bc6635c9d58acbcca7d5baf177ff
#
_cell.length_a   1.000
_cell.length_b   1.000
_cell.length_c   1.000
_cell.angle_alpha   90.00
_cell.angle_beta   90.00
_cell.angle_gamma   90.00
#
_symmetry.space_group_name_H-M   'P 1'
#
loop_
_entity.id
_entity.type
_entity.pdbx_description
1 polymer ?
#
loop_
_entity_poly.entity_id
_entity_poly.type
_entity_poly.pdbx_seq_one_letter_code
_entity_poly.pdbx_strand_id
1 'polypeptide(L)'
;MSMPLRCIPLVLLLLLPSLSWGSDFHNALSLQGFTGLLNTPNAETTEEGTVYLTYSNQKEPERRSRITSEESVNLALGIYDGLELSGRFFDARPYGNGRDLSGNLKLRIPFIPRGPYIPTFAVGVQDVYGGHNASFLKTKYAVASEELWRFRFSLGYGTGPDRMKGTFGGVEFKAADWLYLLAEDDTTEKNVGIRLISPSVFGFPAHLHLTFKSSLDHEPLRPEFAAGLQLPLGLDHNYAKPIPVPETTAGKQVEAPSPAAAAAVKQAPTPADAAGLERLVKRLTGDGFQNVRVGYLGPLLLVEYENARYDHNELDAMGVVMGYVQLEAPAAFDTVRMVERKKGISVLQVEVPIPVLRAFFQDATNLERLQDNLKISREVADASGFTFVSGGGNSSYLTTSLWVYPGLKAYVGTEVGIYDYLISVKPDFYVNLWKGAFVDMRADIPVTWSRNFDDGKAFRSDRNSAGIERAMVLQAIKPADTVMMMLGAGLVTTESYGTANEVSWAPGDGTHRFRFLHVYTTGQDKQDKKQEYLGSYRYLYAPLDLYFQGTAGKFMTQDRGATIEIKRFWGDSSLTVFYKNAVATDNRNHQAAGIQFDLPLTLRKDMKPGLVQLRGTDDWTYSQETSIAKKNSLNWLGTPIGARLEPPFSTENLFFNRDRLSEPYIRKHLLRLRDAYVRYVVPSEPPPPLP
;
A
#
# COMPACT_ATOMS: atom_id res chain seq x y z
N MET A 1 -13.63 51.98 -44.72
CA MET A 1 -13.21 51.90 -43.31
C MET A 1 -12.82 50.46 -43.04
N SER A 2 -11.54 50.16 -43.09
CA SER A 2 -10.96 48.82 -42.86
C SER A 2 -10.61 48.68 -41.39
N MET A 3 -11.29 47.82 -40.68
CA MET A 3 -10.97 47.43 -39.31
C MET A 3 -9.60 46.72 -39.31
N PRO A 4 -8.69 47.06 -38.43
CA PRO A 4 -7.38 46.42 -38.40
C PRO A 4 -7.50 44.99 -37.88
N LEU A 5 -6.86 44.06 -38.61
CA LEU A 5 -6.84 42.59 -38.38
C LEU A 5 -6.32 42.16 -36.99
N ARG A 6 -5.95 43.10 -36.13
CA ARG A 6 -5.41 42.83 -34.76
C ARG A 6 -6.45 42.63 -33.67
N CYS A 7 -7.74 42.89 -33.94
CA CYS A 7 -8.82 42.73 -32.97
C CYS A 7 -9.62 41.42 -33.11
N ILE A 8 -9.36 40.63 -34.15
CA ILE A 8 -10.13 39.40 -34.43
C ILE A 8 -9.88 38.30 -33.39
N PRO A 9 -8.65 38.07 -32.88
CA PRO A 9 -8.46 37.02 -31.86
C PRO A 9 -9.10 37.35 -30.50
N LEU A 10 -9.25 38.62 -30.15
CA LEU A 10 -9.84 39.01 -28.86
C LEU A 10 -11.38 38.88 -28.84
N VAL A 11 -12.04 39.08 -30.00
CA VAL A 11 -13.49 38.95 -30.15
C VAL A 11 -13.91 37.48 -30.25
N LEU A 12 -13.07 36.61 -30.82
CA LEU A 12 -13.34 35.16 -30.85
C LEU A 12 -13.23 34.52 -29.45
N LEU A 13 -12.40 35.05 -28.54
CA LEU A 13 -12.28 34.58 -27.17
C LEU A 13 -13.51 34.89 -26.30
N LEU A 14 -14.30 35.95 -26.67
CA LEU A 14 -15.49 36.37 -25.94
C LEU A 14 -16.78 35.71 -26.41
N LEU A 15 -16.76 34.92 -27.48
CA LEU A 15 -17.92 34.20 -28.02
C LEU A 15 -17.91 32.69 -27.74
N LEU A 16 -17.02 32.21 -26.86
CA LEU A 16 -17.06 30.83 -26.41
C LEU A 16 -18.24 30.64 -25.43
N PRO A 17 -19.20 29.76 -25.73
CA PRO A 17 -20.27 29.49 -24.78
C PRO A 17 -19.65 28.93 -23.48
N SER A 18 -20.31 29.26 -22.37
CA SER A 18 -19.98 28.67 -21.05
C SER A 18 -20.20 27.15 -21.08
N LEU A 19 -19.22 26.41 -21.57
CA LEU A 19 -19.20 24.97 -21.54
C LEU A 19 -18.87 24.54 -20.10
N SER A 20 -19.65 23.64 -19.57
CA SER A 20 -19.46 23.07 -18.24
C SER A 20 -18.04 22.48 -18.16
N TRP A 21 -17.25 22.95 -17.21
CA TRP A 21 -15.85 22.62 -17.02
C TRP A 21 -15.73 21.32 -16.21
N GLY A 22 -15.90 20.22 -16.88
CA GLY A 22 -15.50 18.91 -16.40
C GLY A 22 -14.63 18.28 -17.48
N SER A 23 -13.44 18.84 -17.73
CA SER A 23 -12.49 18.17 -18.59
C SER A 23 -11.67 17.23 -17.75
N ASP A 24 -12.06 15.99 -17.77
CA ASP A 24 -11.26 14.91 -17.17
C ASP A 24 -10.12 14.55 -18.13
N PHE A 25 -9.08 15.37 -18.15
CA PHE A 25 -7.81 14.97 -18.77
C PHE A 25 -7.19 13.86 -17.91
N HIS A 26 -6.91 12.72 -18.50
CA HIS A 26 -6.09 11.72 -17.85
C HIS A 26 -4.64 12.19 -17.83
N ASN A 27 -4.06 12.21 -16.62
CA ASN A 27 -2.65 12.46 -16.47
C ASN A 27 -1.85 11.22 -16.89
N ALA A 28 -0.69 11.40 -17.47
CA ALA A 28 0.19 10.30 -17.85
C ALA A 28 1.65 10.73 -17.75
N LEU A 29 2.55 9.76 -17.66
CA LEU A 29 3.98 10.05 -17.63
C LEU A 29 4.49 10.44 -19.02
N SER A 30 5.41 11.40 -19.04
CA SER A 30 6.32 11.64 -20.14
C SER A 30 7.30 10.47 -20.29
N LEU A 31 8.02 10.40 -21.40
CA LEU A 31 9.08 9.42 -21.61
C LEU A 31 10.26 9.63 -20.63
N GLN A 32 10.29 10.77 -19.95
CA GLN A 32 11.29 11.11 -18.91
C GLN A 32 10.91 10.67 -17.50
N GLY A 33 9.69 10.14 -17.29
CA GLY A 33 9.26 9.51 -16.03
C GLY A 33 8.63 10.44 -15.01
N PHE A 34 8.17 11.62 -15.38
CA PHE A 34 7.29 12.50 -14.60
C PHE A 34 6.01 12.81 -15.36
N THR A 35 4.95 13.21 -14.67
CA THR A 35 3.70 13.60 -15.33
C THR A 35 3.92 14.74 -16.30
N GLY A 36 3.51 14.56 -17.57
CA GLY A 36 3.76 15.57 -18.59
C GLY A 36 3.33 15.21 -20.02
N LEU A 37 3.89 15.95 -20.96
CA LEU A 37 3.67 15.76 -22.39
C LEU A 37 4.49 14.54 -22.90
N LEU A 38 5.35 14.74 -23.90
CA LEU A 38 6.22 13.68 -24.43
C LEU A 38 7.53 13.60 -23.65
N ASN A 39 8.25 14.72 -23.52
CA ASN A 39 9.52 14.85 -22.79
C ASN A 39 9.47 15.90 -21.69
N THR A 40 8.53 16.83 -21.75
CA THR A 40 8.45 17.97 -20.85
C THR A 40 7.34 17.79 -19.81
N PRO A 41 7.50 18.36 -18.59
CA PRO A 41 6.46 18.33 -17.58
C PRO A 41 5.29 19.24 -17.97
N ASN A 42 4.09 18.87 -17.57
CA ASN A 42 2.96 19.77 -17.37
C ASN A 42 2.85 20.15 -15.88
N ALA A 43 1.88 20.99 -15.51
CA ALA A 43 1.72 21.39 -14.11
C ALA A 43 0.92 20.38 -13.25
N GLU A 44 0.38 19.34 -13.85
CA GLU A 44 -0.32 18.29 -13.11
C GLU A 44 0.66 17.29 -12.51
N THR A 45 0.19 16.55 -11.50
CA THR A 45 0.94 15.50 -10.81
C THR A 45 0.19 14.18 -10.90
N THR A 46 0.88 13.10 -10.68
CA THR A 46 0.25 11.79 -10.43
C THR A 46 -0.76 11.91 -9.29
N GLU A 47 -1.92 11.31 -9.46
CA GLU A 47 -2.98 11.28 -8.47
C GLU A 47 -2.50 10.61 -7.18
N GLU A 48 -2.95 11.12 -6.04
CA GLU A 48 -2.60 10.57 -4.73
C GLU A 48 -2.92 9.06 -4.65
N GLY A 49 -1.94 8.27 -4.19
CA GLY A 49 -2.08 6.82 -4.08
C GLY A 49 -2.11 6.08 -5.41
N THR A 50 -1.72 6.72 -6.50
CA THR A 50 -1.61 6.08 -7.82
C THR A 50 -0.16 5.89 -8.21
N VAL A 51 0.17 4.70 -8.72
CA VAL A 51 1.48 4.34 -9.26
C VAL A 51 1.38 4.25 -10.78
N TYR A 52 2.38 4.83 -11.46
CA TYR A 52 2.65 4.59 -12.87
C TYR A 52 3.95 3.81 -13.01
N LEU A 53 3.92 2.75 -13.81
CA LEU A 53 5.10 2.02 -14.26
C LEU A 53 5.14 2.09 -15.78
N THR A 54 6.22 2.63 -16.37
CA THR A 54 6.37 2.75 -17.81
C THR A 54 7.71 2.22 -18.30
N TYR A 55 7.70 1.61 -19.47
CA TYR A 55 8.88 1.25 -20.24
C TYR A 55 8.97 2.20 -21.44
N SER A 56 10.17 2.64 -21.81
CA SER A 56 10.43 3.46 -22.99
C SER A 56 11.71 3.02 -23.70
N ASN A 57 11.68 3.09 -25.04
CA ASN A 57 12.86 2.88 -25.90
C ASN A 57 13.48 4.20 -26.39
N GLN A 58 13.15 5.32 -25.74
CA GLN A 58 13.67 6.63 -26.14
C GLN A 58 15.19 6.67 -26.02
N LYS A 59 15.84 7.25 -27.05
CA LYS A 59 17.27 7.56 -27.04
C LYS A 59 17.48 9.05 -26.83
N GLU A 60 18.35 9.40 -25.87
CA GLU A 60 18.70 10.80 -25.67
C GLU A 60 19.48 11.34 -26.87
N PRO A 61 19.12 12.54 -27.36
CA PRO A 61 19.67 13.12 -28.62
C PRO A 61 21.21 13.13 -28.70
N GLU A 62 21.86 13.52 -27.60
CA GLU A 62 23.32 13.62 -27.53
C GLU A 62 24.04 12.28 -27.62
N ARG A 63 23.36 11.21 -27.29
CA ARG A 63 23.91 9.85 -27.30
C ARG A 63 23.57 9.07 -28.56
N ARG A 64 22.62 9.54 -29.39
CA ARG A 64 22.11 8.78 -30.54
C ARG A 64 23.17 8.29 -31.48
N SER A 65 24.27 9.03 -31.63
CA SER A 65 25.39 8.63 -32.50
C SER A 65 26.33 7.60 -31.88
N ARG A 66 26.29 7.41 -30.57
CA ARG A 66 27.24 6.61 -29.81
C ARG A 66 26.65 5.32 -29.24
N ILE A 67 25.32 5.21 -29.17
CA ILE A 67 24.64 4.06 -28.59
C ILE A 67 23.76 3.35 -29.61
N THR A 68 23.71 2.02 -29.53
CA THR A 68 22.85 1.19 -30.38
C THR A 68 21.42 1.11 -29.84
N SER A 69 21.27 1.03 -28.52
CA SER A 69 19.97 1.02 -27.85
C SER A 69 20.03 1.78 -26.53
N GLU A 70 18.95 2.42 -26.17
CA GLU A 70 18.70 2.95 -24.85
C GLU A 70 17.29 2.53 -24.44
N GLU A 71 17.14 2.03 -23.23
CA GLU A 71 15.88 1.57 -22.69
C GLU A 71 15.73 2.17 -21.30
N SER A 72 14.52 2.57 -20.92
CA SER A 72 14.26 3.07 -19.59
C SER A 72 13.00 2.45 -18.99
N VAL A 73 13.04 2.24 -17.67
CA VAL A 73 11.88 1.93 -16.85
C VAL A 73 11.66 3.11 -15.91
N ASN A 74 10.46 3.65 -15.92
CA ASN A 74 10.09 4.77 -15.07
C ASN A 74 9.00 4.36 -14.11
N LEU A 75 9.12 4.82 -12.86
CA LEU A 75 8.13 4.66 -11.81
C LEU A 75 7.75 6.04 -11.29
N ALA A 76 6.45 6.33 -11.18
CA ALA A 76 5.98 7.54 -10.50
C ALA A 76 4.86 7.22 -9.54
N LEU A 77 4.79 7.98 -8.45
CA LEU A 77 3.80 7.85 -7.39
C LEU A 77 3.32 9.23 -6.93
N GLY A 78 2.00 9.40 -6.85
CA GLY A 78 1.37 10.50 -6.14
C GLY A 78 1.38 10.25 -4.63
N ILE A 79 2.23 10.99 -3.90
CA ILE A 79 2.36 10.82 -2.43
C ILE A 79 1.24 11.57 -1.71
N TYR A 80 0.95 12.77 -2.15
CA TYR A 80 -0.16 13.62 -1.74
C TYR A 80 -0.76 14.30 -2.96
N ASP A 81 -1.95 14.84 -2.83
CA ASP A 81 -2.49 15.68 -3.89
C ASP A 81 -1.53 16.83 -4.18
N GLY A 82 -1.00 16.81 -5.39
CA GLY A 82 0.01 17.77 -5.85
C GLY A 82 1.46 17.43 -5.55
N LEU A 83 1.79 16.30 -4.92
CA LEU A 83 3.17 15.88 -4.69
C LEU A 83 3.46 14.55 -5.38
N GLU A 84 4.35 14.58 -6.37
CA GLU A 84 4.80 13.42 -7.14
C GLU A 84 6.26 13.11 -6.88
N LEU A 85 6.53 11.86 -6.55
CA LEU A 85 7.87 11.27 -6.53
C LEU A 85 7.99 10.34 -7.72
N SER A 86 9.07 10.45 -8.50
CA SER A 86 9.32 9.53 -9.60
C SER A 86 10.79 9.14 -9.70
N GLY A 87 11.03 8.02 -10.37
CA GLY A 87 12.36 7.49 -10.65
C GLY A 87 12.46 7.01 -12.09
N ARG A 88 13.62 7.19 -12.69
CA ARG A 88 13.95 6.66 -14.00
C ARG A 88 15.19 5.81 -13.90
N PHE A 89 15.06 4.55 -14.28
CA PHE A 89 16.19 3.68 -14.56
C PHE A 89 16.40 3.60 -16.07
N PHE A 90 17.63 3.76 -16.54
CA PHE A 90 17.95 3.58 -17.95
C PHE A 90 19.17 2.68 -18.15
N ASP A 91 19.23 2.00 -19.31
CA ASP A 91 20.32 1.16 -19.78
C ASP A 91 20.68 1.58 -21.21
N ALA A 92 21.88 2.12 -21.40
CA ALA A 92 22.40 2.53 -22.70
C ALA A 92 23.52 1.62 -23.17
N ARG A 93 23.36 0.98 -24.32
CA ARG A 93 24.37 0.06 -24.92
C ARG A 93 25.07 0.70 -26.13
N PRO A 94 26.37 0.48 -26.34
CA PRO A 94 27.24 -0.59 -25.82
C PRO A 94 28.07 -0.23 -24.57
N TYR A 95 27.82 0.90 -23.93
CA TYR A 95 28.60 1.27 -22.75
C TYR A 95 28.37 0.29 -21.60
N GLY A 96 29.43 -0.40 -21.15
CA GLY A 96 29.38 -1.39 -20.08
C GLY A 96 28.90 -0.87 -18.73
N ASN A 97 28.92 0.45 -18.50
CA ASN A 97 28.40 1.16 -17.33
C ASN A 97 27.39 2.25 -17.72
N GLY A 98 26.64 2.06 -18.81
CA GLY A 98 25.61 2.99 -19.27
C GLY A 98 24.31 2.91 -18.48
N ARG A 99 24.30 2.25 -17.32
CA ARG A 99 23.14 2.13 -16.46
C ARG A 99 23.16 3.16 -15.37
N ASP A 100 22.02 3.76 -15.10
CA ASP A 100 21.89 4.73 -14.02
C ASP A 100 20.44 4.82 -13.52
N LEU A 101 20.29 5.27 -12.28
CA LEU A 101 19.02 5.53 -11.62
C LEU A 101 18.94 7.01 -11.26
N SER A 102 17.89 7.70 -11.71
CA SER A 102 17.60 9.06 -11.32
C SER A 102 16.30 9.15 -10.51
N GLY A 103 16.27 10.04 -9.51
CA GLY A 103 15.07 10.37 -8.75
C GLY A 103 14.58 11.77 -9.09
N ASN A 104 13.27 11.95 -9.21
CA ASN A 104 12.63 13.21 -9.53
C ASN A 104 11.59 13.56 -8.47
N LEU A 105 11.41 14.86 -8.24
CA LEU A 105 10.39 15.38 -7.35
C LEU A 105 9.63 16.50 -8.04
N LYS A 106 8.31 16.49 -7.97
CA LYS A 106 7.44 17.52 -8.55
C LYS A 106 6.38 17.92 -7.54
N LEU A 107 6.21 19.22 -7.36
CA LEU A 107 5.24 19.82 -6.46
C LEU A 107 4.34 20.78 -7.23
N ARG A 108 3.05 20.49 -7.28
CA ARG A 108 2.03 21.45 -7.69
C ARG A 108 1.84 22.46 -6.58
N ILE A 109 1.75 23.73 -6.92
CA ILE A 109 1.62 24.81 -5.94
C ILE A 109 0.21 24.76 -5.29
N PRO A 110 0.07 24.39 -3.99
CA PRO A 110 -1.22 24.05 -3.41
C PRO A 110 -2.09 25.26 -3.04
N PHE A 111 -1.50 26.45 -2.90
CA PHE A 111 -2.23 27.66 -2.47
C PHE A 111 -2.82 28.47 -3.63
N ILE A 112 -2.63 28.02 -4.86
CA ILE A 112 -3.29 28.63 -6.04
C ILE A 112 -4.60 27.87 -6.27
N PRO A 113 -5.76 28.52 -6.16
CA PRO A 113 -7.04 27.85 -6.36
C PRO A 113 -7.17 27.33 -7.78
N ARG A 114 -7.77 26.17 -7.93
CA ARG A 114 -8.15 25.62 -9.24
C ARG A 114 -9.45 26.25 -9.69
N GLY A 115 -9.52 26.63 -10.95
CA GLY A 115 -10.72 27.18 -11.54
C GLY A 115 -10.54 27.48 -13.00
N PRO A 116 -11.63 27.74 -13.72
CA PRO A 116 -11.56 28.12 -15.13
C PRO A 116 -10.74 29.39 -15.28
N TYR A 117 -9.83 29.39 -16.27
CA TYR A 117 -8.92 30.49 -16.59
C TYR A 117 -7.87 30.81 -15.50
N ILE A 118 -7.64 29.89 -14.57
CA ILE A 118 -6.56 30.00 -13.58
C ILE A 118 -5.55 28.90 -13.86
N PRO A 119 -4.37 29.20 -14.40
CA PRO A 119 -3.37 28.18 -14.68
C PRO A 119 -2.94 27.45 -13.42
N THR A 120 -2.77 26.14 -13.53
CA THR A 120 -2.10 25.32 -12.52
C THR A 120 -0.60 25.55 -12.63
N PHE A 121 0.11 25.65 -11.50
CA PHE A 121 1.56 25.83 -11.44
C PHE A 121 2.22 24.68 -10.72
N ALA A 122 3.36 24.24 -11.23
CA ALA A 122 4.21 23.25 -10.56
C ALA A 122 5.68 23.63 -10.67
N VAL A 123 6.44 23.17 -9.68
CA VAL A 123 7.90 23.22 -9.69
C VAL A 123 8.44 21.80 -9.52
N GLY A 124 9.60 21.54 -10.10
CA GLY A 124 10.17 20.20 -9.97
C GLY A 124 11.68 20.19 -10.16
N VAL A 125 12.23 19.06 -9.75
CA VAL A 125 13.64 18.72 -9.92
C VAL A 125 13.71 17.33 -10.53
N GLN A 126 14.42 17.21 -11.64
CA GLN A 126 14.78 15.95 -12.25
C GLN A 126 16.21 15.61 -11.85
N ASP A 127 16.45 14.33 -11.59
CA ASP A 127 17.75 13.81 -11.21
C ASP A 127 18.31 14.50 -9.95
N VAL A 128 17.56 14.36 -8.83
CA VAL A 128 17.89 14.98 -7.52
C VAL A 128 19.27 14.54 -7.04
N TYR A 129 19.64 13.29 -7.29
CA TYR A 129 20.95 12.72 -7.04
C TYR A 129 21.29 11.77 -8.19
N GLY A 130 21.95 12.30 -9.21
CA GLY A 130 22.49 11.51 -10.30
C GLY A 130 23.89 11.04 -9.96
N GLY A 131 24.17 9.76 -10.16
CA GLY A 131 25.52 9.28 -10.26
C GLY A 131 26.29 9.98 -11.40
N HIS A 132 27.55 9.62 -11.60
CA HIS A 132 28.39 10.25 -12.63
C HIS A 132 27.83 10.13 -14.06
N ASN A 133 26.95 9.17 -14.31
CA ASN A 133 26.46 8.83 -15.64
C ASN A 133 25.10 9.46 -15.97
N ALA A 134 24.33 9.98 -15.01
CA ALA A 134 22.99 10.55 -15.21
C ALA A 134 22.92 12.09 -15.07
N SER A 135 24.03 12.75 -14.77
CA SER A 135 24.07 14.21 -14.53
C SER A 135 23.59 15.07 -15.72
N PHE A 136 23.49 14.50 -16.93
CA PHE A 136 22.96 15.15 -18.12
C PHE A 136 21.44 15.34 -18.09
N LEU A 137 20.71 14.69 -17.17
CA LEU A 137 19.27 14.89 -16.96
C LEU A 137 18.96 15.93 -15.87
N LYS A 138 19.96 16.38 -15.12
CA LYS A 138 19.80 17.24 -13.95
C LYS A 138 19.17 18.57 -14.31
N THR A 139 17.89 18.71 -13.97
CA THR A 139 17.07 19.87 -14.32
C THR A 139 16.27 20.35 -13.13
N LYS A 140 16.21 21.67 -12.93
CA LYS A 140 15.19 22.32 -12.09
C LYS A 140 14.26 23.06 -13.03
N TYR A 141 12.96 22.99 -12.78
CA TYR A 141 11.97 23.60 -13.65
C TYR A 141 10.79 24.19 -12.89
N ALA A 142 10.13 25.13 -13.53
CA ALA A 142 8.79 25.60 -13.21
C ALA A 142 7.93 25.51 -14.44
N VAL A 143 6.67 25.15 -14.31
CA VAL A 143 5.73 24.98 -15.40
C VAL A 143 4.34 25.45 -15.00
N ALA A 144 3.65 26.08 -15.92
CA ALA A 144 2.23 26.44 -15.85
C ALA A 144 1.46 25.65 -16.89
N SER A 145 0.28 25.17 -16.54
CA SER A 145 -0.64 24.51 -17.48
C SER A 145 -2.05 25.05 -17.33
N GLU A 146 -2.75 25.20 -18.46
CA GLU A 146 -4.13 25.66 -18.52
C GLU A 146 -4.93 24.75 -19.45
N GLU A 147 -6.13 24.37 -18.99
CA GLU A 147 -7.06 23.56 -19.78
C GLU A 147 -8.15 24.44 -20.37
N LEU A 148 -8.22 24.44 -21.69
CA LEU A 148 -9.23 25.18 -22.46
C LEU A 148 -9.94 24.22 -23.42
N TRP A 149 -11.20 23.93 -23.15
CA TRP A 149 -12.00 22.97 -23.91
C TRP A 149 -11.33 21.59 -23.95
N ARG A 150 -10.87 21.13 -25.11
CA ARG A 150 -10.19 19.84 -25.30
C ARG A 150 -8.65 20.01 -25.42
N PHE A 151 -8.13 21.16 -25.08
CA PHE A 151 -6.70 21.45 -25.13
C PHE A 151 -6.16 21.69 -23.71
N ARG A 152 -4.98 21.15 -23.45
CA ARG A 152 -4.14 21.53 -22.32
C ARG A 152 -2.88 22.16 -22.89
N PHE A 153 -2.63 23.41 -22.56
CA PHE A 153 -1.43 24.13 -22.89
C PHE A 153 -0.48 24.13 -21.71
N SER A 154 0.80 23.89 -21.97
CA SER A 154 1.83 23.91 -20.94
C SER A 154 2.99 24.78 -21.38
N LEU A 155 3.46 25.65 -20.49
CA LEU A 155 4.62 26.53 -20.72
C LEU A 155 5.49 26.52 -19.46
N GLY A 156 6.78 26.26 -19.63
CA GLY A 156 7.72 26.16 -18.53
C GLY A 156 9.08 26.77 -18.84
N TYR A 157 9.87 26.88 -17.78
CA TYR A 157 11.27 27.27 -17.86
C TYR A 157 12.11 26.32 -17.01
N GLY A 158 13.23 25.88 -17.56
CA GLY A 158 14.12 24.94 -16.91
C GLY A 158 15.59 25.32 -17.01
N THR A 159 16.40 24.69 -16.16
CA THR A 159 17.86 24.90 -16.06
C THR A 159 18.63 23.63 -16.42
N GLY A 160 18.06 22.80 -17.30
CA GLY A 160 18.69 21.55 -17.74
C GLY A 160 20.03 21.79 -18.43
N PRO A 161 20.89 20.79 -18.49
CA PRO A 161 22.14 20.90 -19.24
C PRO A 161 21.89 21.04 -20.75
N ASP A 162 20.92 20.34 -21.27
CA ASP A 162 20.55 20.35 -22.70
C ASP A 162 19.01 20.39 -22.85
N ARG A 163 18.28 19.31 -22.57
CA ARG A 163 16.82 19.30 -22.58
C ARG A 163 16.27 20.17 -21.46
N MET A 164 15.21 20.92 -21.73
CA MET A 164 14.62 21.92 -20.83
C MET A 164 15.63 22.99 -20.37
N LYS A 165 16.54 23.40 -21.26
CA LYS A 165 17.45 24.52 -21.04
C LYS A 165 16.84 25.80 -21.56
N GLY A 166 16.13 26.53 -20.74
CA GLY A 166 15.37 27.71 -21.14
C GLY A 166 13.87 27.44 -21.19
N THR A 167 13.17 28.13 -22.10
CA THR A 167 11.71 28.02 -22.21
C THR A 167 11.33 26.82 -23.05
N PHE A 168 10.49 25.95 -22.46
CA PHE A 168 9.91 24.78 -23.12
C PHE A 168 8.37 24.84 -23.02
N GLY A 169 7.68 24.05 -23.85
CA GLY A 169 6.24 23.99 -23.77
C GLY A 169 5.60 23.12 -24.83
N GLY A 170 4.29 22.99 -24.74
CA GLY A 170 3.55 22.18 -25.69
C GLY A 170 2.05 22.19 -25.45
N VAL A 171 1.36 21.36 -26.22
CA VAL A 171 -0.08 21.24 -26.22
C VAL A 171 -0.48 19.77 -26.27
N GLU A 172 -1.49 19.42 -25.46
CA GLU A 172 -2.20 18.15 -25.51
C GLU A 172 -3.63 18.41 -26.01
N PHE A 173 -4.06 17.69 -27.02
CA PHE A 173 -5.43 17.74 -27.54
C PHE A 173 -6.12 16.40 -27.25
N LYS A 174 -7.19 16.44 -26.45
CA LYS A 174 -8.06 15.29 -26.14
C LYS A 174 -9.00 15.02 -27.30
N ALA A 175 -8.60 14.20 -28.27
CA ALA A 175 -9.43 13.84 -29.40
C ALA A 175 -10.60 12.93 -28.99
N ALA A 176 -10.37 12.00 -28.07
CA ALA A 176 -11.34 11.14 -27.40
C ALA A 176 -10.87 10.84 -25.97
N ASP A 177 -11.69 10.19 -25.14
CA ASP A 177 -11.32 9.82 -23.77
C ASP A 177 -10.09 8.88 -23.73
N TRP A 178 -9.89 8.13 -24.77
CA TRP A 178 -8.79 7.17 -24.93
C TRP A 178 -7.67 7.65 -25.86
N LEU A 179 -7.79 8.83 -26.53
CA LEU A 179 -6.87 9.31 -27.56
C LEU A 179 -6.48 10.76 -27.35
N TYR A 180 -5.17 11.01 -27.24
CA TYR A 180 -4.57 12.33 -27.11
C TYR A 180 -3.54 12.55 -28.22
N LEU A 181 -3.55 13.74 -28.84
CA LEU A 181 -2.53 14.21 -29.76
C LEU A 181 -1.67 15.24 -29.02
N LEU A 182 -0.35 15.12 -29.16
CA LEU A 182 0.61 15.94 -28.44
C LEU A 182 1.60 16.61 -29.40
N ALA A 183 1.97 17.83 -29.08
CA ALA A 183 3.06 18.55 -29.73
C ALA A 183 3.81 19.35 -28.67
N GLU A 184 5.14 19.31 -28.70
CA GLU A 184 5.99 20.02 -27.74
C GLU A 184 7.31 20.52 -28.37
N ASP A 185 7.88 21.56 -27.79
CA ASP A 185 9.27 21.97 -27.93
C ASP A 185 9.95 21.75 -26.57
N ASP A 186 10.92 20.84 -26.52
CA ASP A 186 11.64 20.48 -25.28
C ASP A 186 13.00 21.20 -25.17
N THR A 187 13.21 22.23 -25.97
CA THR A 187 14.43 23.03 -26.18
C THR A 187 15.55 22.33 -26.96
N THR A 188 15.47 21.03 -27.13
CA THR A 188 16.42 20.22 -27.90
C THR A 188 15.81 19.76 -29.22
N GLU A 189 14.53 19.41 -29.18
CA GLU A 189 13.78 18.88 -30.33
C GLU A 189 12.33 19.35 -30.30
N LYS A 190 11.74 19.51 -31.49
CA LYS A 190 10.30 19.65 -31.68
C LYS A 190 9.69 18.28 -31.91
N ASN A 191 8.79 17.90 -31.04
CA ASN A 191 8.22 16.55 -31.00
C ASN A 191 6.72 16.57 -31.26
N VAL A 192 6.23 15.54 -31.94
CA VAL A 192 4.81 15.22 -32.04
C VAL A 192 4.55 13.81 -31.58
N GLY A 193 3.38 13.57 -31.04
CA GLY A 193 3.06 12.25 -30.53
C GLY A 193 1.58 11.96 -30.40
N ILE A 194 1.31 10.69 -30.20
CA ILE A 194 -0.03 10.14 -29.94
C ILE A 194 0.04 9.36 -28.65
N ARG A 195 -0.93 9.58 -27.76
CA ARG A 195 -1.10 8.82 -26.52
C ARG A 195 -2.43 8.13 -26.53
N LEU A 196 -2.41 6.83 -26.26
CA LEU A 196 -3.58 5.96 -26.09
C LEU A 196 -3.70 5.58 -24.62
N ILE A 197 -4.92 5.66 -24.07
CA ILE A 197 -5.21 5.27 -22.70
C ILE A 197 -6.36 4.28 -22.75
N SER A 198 -6.19 3.09 -22.18
CA SER A 198 -7.25 2.08 -22.15
C SER A 198 -8.38 2.49 -21.20
N PRO A 199 -9.59 1.99 -21.41
CA PRO A 199 -10.56 1.88 -20.33
C PRO A 199 -10.00 1.08 -19.15
N SER A 200 -10.75 1.03 -18.03
CA SER A 200 -10.36 0.20 -16.89
C SER A 200 -10.12 -1.26 -17.32
N VAL A 201 -9.02 -1.86 -16.85
CA VAL A 201 -8.59 -3.21 -17.26
C VAL A 201 -9.26 -4.26 -16.37
N PHE A 202 -10.01 -5.18 -16.97
CA PHE A 202 -10.70 -6.28 -16.28
C PHE A 202 -11.58 -5.85 -15.09
N GLY A 203 -12.18 -4.65 -15.15
CA GLY A 203 -13.00 -4.11 -14.05
C GLY A 203 -12.19 -3.54 -12.87
N PHE A 204 -10.85 -3.59 -12.94
CA PHE A 204 -9.99 -2.85 -12.02
C PHE A 204 -9.78 -1.42 -12.53
N PRO A 205 -9.69 -0.42 -11.65
CA PRO A 205 -9.43 0.97 -12.04
C PRO A 205 -7.95 1.18 -12.45
N ALA A 206 -7.40 0.24 -13.19
CA ALA A 206 -6.06 0.29 -13.77
C ALA A 206 -6.16 0.65 -15.26
N HIS A 207 -5.23 1.45 -15.76
CA HIS A 207 -5.21 1.87 -17.15
C HIS A 207 -3.87 1.55 -17.82
N LEU A 208 -3.94 1.05 -19.05
CA LEU A 208 -2.77 0.90 -19.89
C LEU A 208 -2.57 2.19 -20.70
N HIS A 209 -1.33 2.64 -20.78
CA HIS A 209 -0.91 3.82 -21.53
C HIS A 209 0.07 3.41 -22.61
N LEU A 210 -0.13 3.90 -23.82
CA LEU A 210 0.79 3.72 -24.92
C LEU A 210 1.03 5.06 -25.60
N THR A 211 2.27 5.54 -25.58
CA THR A 211 2.66 6.81 -26.16
C THR A 211 3.65 6.57 -27.29
N PHE A 212 3.38 7.10 -28.48
CA PHE A 212 4.29 7.16 -29.62
C PHE A 212 4.74 8.59 -29.80
N LYS A 213 6.02 8.76 -30.05
CA LYS A 213 6.66 10.06 -30.27
C LYS A 213 7.55 10.02 -31.51
N SER A 214 7.61 11.12 -32.24
CA SER A 214 8.60 11.36 -33.28
C SER A 214 9.11 12.78 -33.19
N SER A 215 10.42 12.97 -33.37
CA SER A 215 11.02 14.29 -33.53
C SER A 215 10.84 14.77 -34.95
N LEU A 216 10.50 16.04 -35.12
CA LEU A 216 10.39 16.71 -36.43
C LEU A 216 11.74 17.21 -36.94
N ASP A 217 12.76 17.25 -36.08
CA ASP A 217 14.10 17.77 -36.40
C ASP A 217 15.02 16.70 -37.00
N HIS A 218 14.51 15.48 -37.23
CA HIS A 218 15.29 14.36 -37.78
C HIS A 218 14.63 13.72 -38.99
N GLU A 219 15.42 13.53 -40.05
CA GLU A 219 15.06 12.73 -41.22
C GLU A 219 16.00 11.52 -41.37
N PRO A 220 15.48 10.28 -41.56
CA PRO A 220 14.06 9.90 -41.51
C PRO A 220 13.49 9.96 -40.09
N LEU A 221 12.16 10.14 -39.97
CA LEU A 221 11.43 10.11 -38.72
C LEU A 221 11.77 8.83 -37.95
N ARG A 222 12.13 8.98 -36.68
CA ARG A 222 12.46 7.84 -35.78
C ARG A 222 11.40 7.76 -34.72
N PRO A 223 10.43 6.82 -34.82
CA PRO A 223 9.43 6.64 -33.79
C PRO A 223 10.04 6.06 -32.52
N GLU A 224 9.75 6.68 -31.43
CA GLU A 224 10.02 6.20 -30.08
C GLU A 224 8.69 5.92 -29.38
N PHE A 225 8.68 5.01 -28.42
CA PHE A 225 7.44 4.70 -27.72
C PHE A 225 7.67 4.52 -26.22
N ALA A 226 6.59 4.71 -25.46
CA ALA A 226 6.50 4.28 -24.08
C ALA A 226 5.21 3.48 -23.88
N ALA A 227 5.32 2.39 -23.15
CA ALA A 227 4.19 1.57 -22.71
C ALA A 227 4.15 1.55 -21.19
N GLY A 228 2.97 1.76 -20.61
CA GLY A 228 2.86 1.87 -19.16
C GLY A 228 1.55 1.37 -18.59
N LEU A 229 1.58 1.18 -17.29
CA LEU A 229 0.45 0.79 -16.45
C LEU A 229 0.26 1.85 -15.37
N GLN A 230 -0.95 2.34 -15.24
CA GLN A 230 -1.43 3.15 -14.13
C GLN A 230 -2.21 2.25 -13.18
N LEU A 231 -1.87 2.25 -11.90
CA LEU A 231 -2.50 1.41 -10.88
C LEU A 231 -2.74 2.22 -9.60
N PRO A 232 -4.00 2.41 -9.16
CA PRO A 232 -4.27 2.95 -7.84
C PRO A 232 -3.91 1.92 -6.77
N LEU A 233 -3.10 2.31 -5.78
CA LEU A 233 -2.67 1.44 -4.67
C LEU A 233 -3.79 1.21 -3.66
N GLY A 234 -4.63 2.22 -3.43
CA GLY A 234 -5.80 2.14 -2.58
C GLY A 234 -7.04 1.84 -3.40
N LEU A 235 -7.31 0.57 -3.70
CA LEU A 235 -8.55 0.15 -4.38
C LEU A 235 -9.82 0.49 -3.58
N ASP A 236 -9.67 0.95 -2.35
CA ASP A 236 -10.74 1.23 -1.39
C ASP A 236 -11.13 2.72 -1.31
N HIS A 237 -10.62 3.60 -2.18
CA HIS A 237 -10.93 5.03 -2.18
C HIS A 237 -12.36 5.41 -2.61
N ASN A 238 -13.24 4.45 -2.83
CA ASN A 238 -14.65 4.69 -3.11
C ASN A 238 -15.53 4.85 -1.85
N TYR A 239 -14.93 5.15 -0.70
CA TYR A 239 -15.65 5.34 0.57
C TYR A 239 -16.74 6.44 0.53
N ALA A 240 -16.64 7.37 -0.39
CA ALA A 240 -17.58 8.50 -0.52
C ALA A 240 -18.76 8.25 -1.48
N LYS A 241 -18.79 7.13 -2.23
CA LYS A 241 -19.93 6.85 -3.11
C LYS A 241 -21.10 6.34 -2.26
N PRO A 242 -22.32 6.91 -2.41
CA PRO A 242 -23.51 6.32 -1.82
C PRO A 242 -23.68 4.91 -2.36
N ILE A 243 -23.62 3.91 -1.49
CA ILE A 243 -23.90 2.53 -1.87
C ILE A 243 -25.42 2.38 -1.82
N PRO A 244 -26.09 1.89 -2.88
CA PRO A 244 -27.50 1.63 -2.84
C PRO A 244 -27.81 0.67 -1.68
N VAL A 245 -28.57 1.12 -0.70
CA VAL A 245 -29.11 0.26 0.34
C VAL A 245 -30.25 -0.54 -0.30
N PRO A 246 -30.27 -1.87 -0.20
CA PRO A 246 -31.41 -2.64 -0.69
C PRO A 246 -32.69 -2.14 -0.01
N GLU A 247 -33.70 -1.83 -0.78
CA GLU A 247 -34.99 -1.28 -0.31
C GLU A 247 -35.80 -2.19 0.63
N THR A 248 -35.28 -3.33 1.02
CA THR A 248 -35.98 -4.39 1.76
C THR A 248 -36.30 -4.04 3.22
N THR A 249 -35.96 -2.84 3.71
CA THR A 249 -36.30 -2.39 5.08
C THR A 249 -36.75 -0.93 5.13
N ALA A 250 -37.25 -0.37 4.05
CA ALA A 250 -37.91 0.95 4.03
C ALA A 250 -39.29 0.84 4.67
N GLY A 251 -39.35 0.75 5.98
CA GLY A 251 -40.64 0.68 6.67
C GLY A 251 -40.56 0.78 8.18
N LYS A 252 -39.75 1.70 8.70
CA LYS A 252 -39.98 2.37 9.99
C LYS A 252 -38.83 3.37 10.21
N GLN A 253 -39.13 4.65 10.00
CA GLN A 253 -38.32 5.72 10.60
C GLN A 253 -38.23 5.43 12.10
N VAL A 254 -37.00 5.12 12.58
CA VAL A 254 -36.76 5.00 14.02
C VAL A 254 -36.67 6.44 14.54
N GLU A 255 -37.76 6.91 15.09
CA GLU A 255 -37.80 8.11 15.93
C GLU A 255 -36.74 8.01 17.02
N ALA A 256 -36.00 9.10 17.25
CA ALA A 256 -35.03 9.17 18.31
C ALA A 256 -35.69 8.79 19.65
N PRO A 257 -35.13 7.86 20.43
CA PRO A 257 -35.78 7.44 21.68
C PRO A 257 -35.89 8.63 22.62
N SER A 258 -37.14 8.90 23.05
CA SER A 258 -37.43 9.87 24.09
C SER A 258 -36.67 9.54 25.37
N PRO A 259 -36.17 10.56 26.13
CA PRO A 259 -35.48 10.33 27.40
C PRO A 259 -36.28 9.51 28.42
N ALA A 260 -37.59 9.41 28.29
CA ALA A 260 -38.46 8.59 29.14
C ALA A 260 -38.36 7.08 28.88
N ALA A 261 -37.87 6.64 27.72
CA ALA A 261 -37.69 5.23 27.41
C ALA A 261 -36.41 4.60 28.04
N ALA A 262 -35.49 5.41 28.56
CA ALA A 262 -34.24 4.95 29.18
C ALA A 262 -34.43 4.40 30.60
N ALA A 263 -35.60 4.50 31.21
CA ALA A 263 -35.85 4.09 32.59
C ALA A 263 -36.59 2.74 32.73
N ALA A 264 -36.91 2.05 31.66
CA ALA A 264 -37.49 0.72 31.74
C ALA A 264 -36.41 -0.27 32.18
N VAL A 265 -36.55 -0.86 33.36
CA VAL A 265 -35.77 -2.01 33.81
C VAL A 265 -35.94 -3.11 32.75
N LYS A 266 -34.93 -3.31 31.91
CA LYS A 266 -34.98 -4.33 30.88
C LYS A 266 -35.02 -5.71 31.51
N GLN A 267 -36.02 -6.48 31.13
CA GLN A 267 -36.23 -7.86 31.58
C GLN A 267 -35.06 -8.75 31.11
N ALA A 268 -34.83 -9.84 31.85
CA ALA A 268 -33.87 -10.88 31.44
C ALA A 268 -34.18 -11.31 29.96
N PRO A 269 -33.15 -11.68 29.19
CA PRO A 269 -33.34 -12.10 27.79
C PRO A 269 -34.39 -13.19 27.65
N THR A 270 -35.29 -13.05 26.71
CA THR A 270 -36.34 -14.02 26.42
C THR A 270 -35.80 -15.19 25.57
N PRO A 271 -36.53 -16.31 25.43
CA PRO A 271 -36.16 -17.38 24.49
C PRO A 271 -36.02 -16.89 23.04
N ALA A 272 -36.76 -15.87 22.63
CA ALA A 272 -36.62 -15.26 21.31
C ALA A 272 -35.28 -14.50 21.16
N ASP A 273 -34.83 -13.86 22.24
CA ASP A 273 -33.51 -13.18 22.25
C ASP A 273 -32.37 -14.22 22.17
N ALA A 274 -32.48 -15.34 22.89
CA ALA A 274 -31.52 -16.43 22.80
C ALA A 274 -31.40 -16.99 21.37
N ALA A 275 -32.51 -17.17 20.66
CA ALA A 275 -32.53 -17.62 19.27
C ALA A 275 -31.86 -16.58 18.33
N GLY A 276 -31.95 -15.28 18.62
CA GLY A 276 -31.23 -14.22 17.89
C GLY A 276 -29.72 -14.34 18.07
N LEU A 277 -29.27 -14.56 19.31
CA LEU A 277 -27.84 -14.75 19.61
C LEU A 277 -27.28 -16.05 19.01
N GLU A 278 -28.04 -17.13 18.98
CA GLU A 278 -27.66 -18.37 18.30
C GLU A 278 -27.49 -18.16 16.78
N ARG A 279 -28.38 -17.37 16.14
CA ARG A 279 -28.21 -16.99 14.73
C ARG A 279 -26.94 -16.19 14.51
N LEU A 280 -26.61 -15.25 15.41
CA LEU A 280 -25.37 -14.48 15.34
C LEU A 280 -24.13 -15.40 15.40
N VAL A 281 -24.10 -16.35 16.35
CA VAL A 281 -23.03 -17.36 16.44
C VAL A 281 -22.92 -18.16 15.13
N LYS A 282 -24.06 -18.65 14.62
CA LYS A 282 -24.09 -19.45 13.39
C LYS A 282 -23.60 -18.66 12.16
N ARG A 283 -23.95 -17.37 12.06
CA ARG A 283 -23.44 -16.51 10.98
C ARG A 283 -21.94 -16.31 11.07
N LEU A 284 -21.42 -15.94 12.24
CA LEU A 284 -19.99 -15.72 12.46
C LEU A 284 -19.17 -17.00 12.18
N THR A 285 -19.59 -18.12 12.74
CA THR A 285 -18.90 -19.42 12.54
C THR A 285 -19.00 -19.89 11.09
N GLY A 286 -20.18 -19.75 10.46
CA GLY A 286 -20.41 -20.09 9.05
C GLY A 286 -19.64 -19.22 8.09
N ASP A 287 -19.33 -17.99 8.50
CA ASP A 287 -18.51 -17.04 7.74
C ASP A 287 -17.00 -17.31 7.85
N GLY A 288 -16.58 -18.12 8.82
CA GLY A 288 -15.21 -18.56 9.00
C GLY A 288 -14.45 -17.89 10.14
N PHE A 289 -15.13 -17.13 10.99
CA PHE A 289 -14.52 -16.65 12.23
C PHE A 289 -14.29 -17.83 13.19
N GLN A 290 -13.17 -17.81 13.91
CA GLN A 290 -12.77 -18.84 14.87
C GLN A 290 -12.90 -18.32 16.29
N ASN A 291 -12.87 -19.25 17.28
CA ASN A 291 -12.97 -18.93 18.72
C ASN A 291 -14.16 -18.01 19.05
N VAL A 292 -15.27 -18.16 18.32
CA VAL A 292 -16.47 -17.32 18.49
C VAL A 292 -17.16 -17.64 19.80
N ARG A 293 -17.35 -16.61 20.63
CA ARG A 293 -18.14 -16.71 21.88
C ARG A 293 -19.09 -15.52 21.93
N VAL A 294 -20.36 -15.79 22.16
CA VAL A 294 -21.40 -14.77 22.31
C VAL A 294 -22.05 -14.93 23.67
N GLY A 295 -22.08 -13.86 24.43
CA GLY A 295 -22.66 -13.83 25.78
C GLY A 295 -23.27 -12.48 26.10
N TYR A 296 -23.90 -12.36 27.27
CA TYR A 296 -24.51 -11.12 27.71
C TYR A 296 -24.38 -10.93 29.23
N LEU A 297 -24.38 -9.67 29.65
CA LEU A 297 -24.46 -9.23 31.03
C LEU A 297 -25.48 -8.08 31.12
N GLY A 298 -26.70 -8.38 31.59
CA GLY A 298 -27.80 -7.41 31.51
C GLY A 298 -28.02 -6.92 30.04
N PRO A 299 -28.04 -5.62 29.75
CA PRO A 299 -28.25 -5.10 28.42
C PRO A 299 -26.96 -5.06 27.55
N LEU A 300 -25.83 -5.51 28.05
CA LEU A 300 -24.56 -5.53 27.37
C LEU A 300 -24.37 -6.88 26.66
N LEU A 301 -24.23 -6.84 25.33
CA LEU A 301 -23.89 -7.99 24.50
C LEU A 301 -22.37 -8.10 24.37
N LEU A 302 -21.81 -9.28 24.55
CA LEU A 302 -20.38 -9.59 24.30
C LEU A 302 -20.26 -10.49 23.07
N VAL A 303 -19.37 -10.11 22.16
CA VAL A 303 -18.99 -10.89 20.97
C VAL A 303 -17.47 -11.02 20.93
N GLU A 304 -16.94 -12.19 21.19
CA GLU A 304 -15.53 -12.50 21.02
C GLU A 304 -15.33 -13.28 19.72
N TYR A 305 -14.30 -12.93 18.96
CA TYR A 305 -14.01 -13.57 17.67
C TYR A 305 -12.51 -13.54 17.34
N GLU A 306 -12.08 -14.44 16.48
CA GLU A 306 -10.76 -14.46 15.87
C GLU A 306 -10.94 -14.46 14.34
N ASN A 307 -10.33 -13.50 13.68
CA ASN A 307 -10.37 -13.41 12.23
C ASN A 307 -9.40 -14.43 11.61
N ALA A 308 -9.92 -15.29 10.75
CA ALA A 308 -9.16 -16.26 9.96
C ALA A 308 -9.49 -16.19 8.46
N ARG A 309 -10.34 -15.22 8.05
CA ARG A 309 -10.85 -15.09 6.70
C ARG A 309 -10.38 -13.85 5.96
N TYR A 310 -10.41 -12.68 6.62
CA TYR A 310 -10.11 -11.39 6.01
C TYR A 310 -8.62 -11.07 6.19
N ASP A 311 -7.83 -11.25 5.13
CA ASP A 311 -6.38 -11.36 5.24
C ASP A 311 -5.66 -10.00 5.23
N HIS A 312 -6.26 -8.97 4.57
CA HIS A 312 -5.53 -7.73 4.31
C HIS A 312 -5.61 -6.72 5.46
N ASN A 313 -6.78 -6.61 6.10
CA ASN A 313 -6.99 -5.60 7.14
C ASN A 313 -8.04 -6.07 8.15
N GLU A 314 -7.73 -5.95 9.44
CA GLU A 314 -8.63 -6.36 10.51
C GLU A 314 -9.92 -5.53 10.58
N LEU A 315 -9.91 -4.30 10.04
CA LEU A 315 -11.13 -3.51 9.94
C LEU A 315 -12.19 -4.18 9.04
N ASP A 316 -11.78 -4.96 8.04
CA ASP A 316 -12.71 -5.71 7.20
C ASP A 316 -13.44 -6.77 8.04
N ALA A 317 -12.71 -7.52 8.86
CA ALA A 317 -13.27 -8.48 9.80
C ALA A 317 -14.20 -7.80 10.82
N MET A 318 -13.73 -6.70 11.42
CA MET A 318 -14.50 -5.92 12.39
C MET A 318 -15.81 -5.39 11.78
N GLY A 319 -15.76 -4.86 10.55
CA GLY A 319 -16.93 -4.37 9.83
C GLY A 319 -17.96 -5.47 9.55
N VAL A 320 -17.52 -6.66 9.20
CA VAL A 320 -18.40 -7.82 9.01
C VAL A 320 -19.05 -8.27 10.33
N VAL A 321 -18.26 -8.35 11.41
CA VAL A 321 -18.81 -8.69 12.76
C VAL A 321 -19.84 -7.65 13.21
N MET A 322 -19.53 -6.35 13.08
CA MET A 322 -20.47 -5.26 13.37
C MET A 322 -21.74 -5.37 12.50
N GLY A 323 -21.57 -5.70 11.23
CA GLY A 323 -22.67 -5.92 10.29
C GLY A 323 -23.61 -7.06 10.73
N TYR A 324 -23.06 -8.17 11.20
CA TYR A 324 -23.88 -9.27 11.73
C TYR A 324 -24.54 -8.89 13.06
N VAL A 325 -23.84 -8.17 13.94
CA VAL A 325 -24.41 -7.68 15.20
C VAL A 325 -25.61 -6.78 14.95
N GLN A 326 -25.50 -5.80 14.04
CA GLN A 326 -26.61 -4.89 13.76
C GLN A 326 -27.83 -5.61 13.16
N LEU A 327 -27.64 -6.73 12.45
CA LEU A 327 -28.70 -7.55 11.86
C LEU A 327 -29.39 -8.46 12.91
N GLU A 328 -28.60 -9.14 13.72
CA GLU A 328 -29.10 -10.26 14.55
C GLU A 328 -29.27 -9.91 16.02
N ALA A 329 -28.65 -8.80 16.52
CA ALA A 329 -28.74 -8.46 17.94
C ALA A 329 -30.19 -8.11 18.33
N PRO A 330 -30.77 -8.83 19.31
CA PRO A 330 -32.11 -8.55 19.80
C PRO A 330 -32.26 -7.15 20.39
N ALA A 331 -33.49 -6.63 20.43
CA ALA A 331 -33.81 -5.31 20.98
C ALA A 331 -33.60 -5.23 22.52
N ALA A 332 -33.42 -6.35 23.17
CA ALA A 332 -33.12 -6.43 24.61
C ALA A 332 -31.73 -5.87 24.96
N PHE A 333 -30.84 -5.75 23.98
CA PHE A 333 -29.47 -5.28 24.18
C PHE A 333 -29.28 -3.85 23.69
N ASP A 334 -28.62 -3.03 24.52
CA ASP A 334 -28.35 -1.62 24.24
C ASP A 334 -26.98 -1.39 23.63
N THR A 335 -26.00 -2.11 24.09
CA THR A 335 -24.57 -1.92 23.75
C THR A 335 -23.96 -3.27 23.39
N VAL A 336 -23.08 -3.27 22.42
CA VAL A 336 -22.24 -4.42 22.10
C VAL A 336 -20.79 -4.10 22.48
N ARG A 337 -20.15 -5.07 23.13
CA ARG A 337 -18.70 -5.17 23.34
C ARG A 337 -18.19 -6.25 22.42
N MET A 338 -17.31 -5.89 21.51
CA MET A 338 -16.63 -6.82 20.62
C MET A 338 -15.18 -6.95 21.05
N VAL A 339 -14.69 -8.18 21.14
CA VAL A 339 -13.30 -8.49 21.50
C VAL A 339 -12.66 -9.26 20.38
N GLU A 340 -11.70 -8.64 19.73
CA GLU A 340 -10.87 -9.29 18.72
C GLU A 340 -9.77 -10.10 19.39
N ARG A 341 -9.59 -11.33 18.89
CA ARG A 341 -8.55 -12.26 19.36
C ARG A 341 -7.60 -12.61 18.23
N LYS A 342 -6.35 -12.85 18.61
CA LYS A 342 -5.31 -13.42 17.73
C LYS A 342 -4.62 -14.55 18.49
N LYS A 343 -4.63 -15.75 17.91
CA LYS A 343 -4.08 -16.95 18.55
C LYS A 343 -4.65 -17.17 19.96
N GLY A 344 -5.93 -16.90 20.13
CA GLY A 344 -6.62 -16.98 21.41
C GLY A 344 -6.29 -15.87 22.42
N ILE A 345 -5.42 -14.91 22.07
CA ILE A 345 -5.07 -13.75 22.91
C ILE A 345 -5.97 -12.58 22.52
N SER A 346 -6.63 -11.96 23.48
CA SER A 346 -7.45 -10.76 23.26
C SER A 346 -6.56 -9.56 23.00
N VAL A 347 -6.73 -8.89 21.84
CA VAL A 347 -5.83 -7.80 21.38
C VAL A 347 -6.49 -6.44 21.40
N LEU A 348 -7.80 -6.39 21.16
CA LEU A 348 -8.57 -5.14 21.07
C LEU A 348 -9.99 -5.36 21.54
N GLN A 349 -10.55 -4.36 22.21
CA GLN A 349 -11.95 -4.27 22.61
C GLN A 349 -12.57 -3.04 21.96
N VAL A 350 -13.77 -3.21 21.42
CA VAL A 350 -14.57 -2.12 20.84
C VAL A 350 -15.96 -2.17 21.43
N GLU A 351 -16.44 -1.05 21.99
CA GLU A 351 -17.79 -0.91 22.50
C GLU A 351 -18.56 0.17 21.73
N VAL A 352 -19.81 -0.14 21.39
CA VAL A 352 -20.70 0.80 20.69
C VAL A 352 -22.15 0.52 21.01
N PRO A 353 -22.99 1.56 21.20
CA PRO A 353 -24.45 1.38 21.30
C PRO A 353 -25.02 0.79 20.00
N ILE A 354 -25.81 -0.29 20.12
CA ILE A 354 -26.38 -1.00 18.96
C ILE A 354 -27.25 -0.10 18.08
N PRO A 355 -28.08 0.82 18.62
CA PRO A 355 -28.83 1.76 17.77
C PRO A 355 -27.95 2.70 16.94
N VAL A 356 -26.80 3.13 17.50
CA VAL A 356 -25.80 3.96 16.76
C VAL A 356 -25.18 3.16 15.64
N LEU A 357 -24.81 1.92 15.92
CA LEU A 357 -24.27 1.00 14.93
C LEU A 357 -25.25 0.77 13.77
N ARG A 358 -26.53 0.50 14.06
CA ARG A 358 -27.58 0.34 13.05
C ARG A 358 -27.73 1.58 12.17
N ALA A 359 -27.79 2.77 12.77
CA ALA A 359 -27.90 4.02 12.02
C ALA A 359 -26.73 4.21 11.06
N PHE A 360 -25.51 3.95 11.50
CA PHE A 360 -24.30 4.07 10.66
C PHE A 360 -24.30 3.09 9.48
N PHE A 361 -24.69 1.83 9.69
CA PHE A 361 -24.76 0.87 8.59
C PHE A 361 -25.90 1.14 7.60
N GLN A 362 -26.98 1.76 8.06
CA GLN A 362 -28.04 2.22 7.17
C GLN A 362 -27.62 3.43 6.35
N ASP A 363 -27.00 4.43 6.99
CA ASP A 363 -26.59 5.66 6.33
C ASP A 363 -25.22 6.14 6.85
N ALA A 364 -24.26 6.27 5.92
CA ALA A 364 -22.89 6.73 6.21
C ALA A 364 -22.83 8.17 6.75
N THR A 365 -23.87 9.00 6.59
CA THR A 365 -23.93 10.34 7.17
C THR A 365 -23.94 10.33 8.69
N ASN A 366 -24.24 9.18 9.33
CA ASN A 366 -24.14 9.00 10.78
C ASN A 366 -22.71 8.72 11.27
N LEU A 367 -21.68 8.98 10.48
CA LEU A 367 -20.28 8.74 10.83
C LEU A 367 -19.86 9.49 12.09
N GLU A 368 -20.16 10.77 12.22
CA GLU A 368 -19.83 11.57 13.41
C GLU A 368 -20.46 10.98 14.67
N ARG A 369 -21.74 10.57 14.58
CA ARG A 369 -22.41 9.92 15.68
C ARG A 369 -21.76 8.60 16.10
N LEU A 370 -21.25 7.83 15.13
CA LEU A 370 -20.45 6.63 15.43
C LEU A 370 -19.14 7.00 16.12
N GLN A 371 -18.40 7.98 15.60
CA GLN A 371 -17.14 8.44 16.17
C GLN A 371 -17.27 8.85 17.65
N ASP A 372 -18.33 9.58 17.98
CA ASP A 372 -18.57 10.08 19.35
C ASP A 372 -18.94 8.97 20.34
N ASN A 373 -19.54 7.88 19.88
CA ASN A 373 -20.05 6.81 20.71
C ASN A 373 -19.19 5.54 20.69
N LEU A 374 -18.15 5.48 19.85
CA LEU A 374 -17.27 4.34 19.72
C LEU A 374 -16.16 4.41 20.79
N LYS A 375 -16.07 3.38 21.63
CA LYS A 375 -14.97 3.21 22.59
C LYS A 375 -14.06 2.11 22.11
N ILE A 376 -12.78 2.41 22.01
CA ILE A 376 -11.74 1.49 21.56
C ILE A 376 -10.70 1.38 22.67
N SER A 377 -10.31 0.17 23.03
CA SER A 377 -9.33 -0.07 24.09
C SER A 377 -8.52 -1.34 23.81
N ARG A 378 -7.26 -1.30 24.19
CA ARG A 378 -6.40 -2.50 24.28
C ARG A 378 -6.53 -3.21 25.62
N GLU A 379 -7.00 -2.50 26.62
CA GLU A 379 -7.42 -3.07 27.89
C GLU A 379 -8.75 -3.79 27.70
N VAL A 380 -8.72 -5.11 27.78
CA VAL A 380 -9.88 -5.94 27.55
C VAL A 380 -10.49 -6.30 28.89
N ALA A 381 -11.72 -5.86 29.10
CA ALA A 381 -12.44 -6.12 30.35
C ALA A 381 -12.72 -7.62 30.54
N ASP A 382 -12.72 -8.05 31.80
CA ASP A 382 -13.01 -9.43 32.15
C ASP A 382 -14.44 -9.85 31.74
N ALA A 383 -14.54 -11.07 31.24
CA ALA A 383 -15.79 -11.67 30.78
C ALA A 383 -16.39 -12.67 31.80
N SER A 384 -15.86 -12.76 33.05
CA SER A 384 -16.25 -13.77 34.04
C SER A 384 -17.72 -13.67 34.48
N GLY A 385 -18.34 -12.49 34.41
CA GLY A 385 -19.74 -12.26 34.76
C GLY A 385 -20.75 -12.52 33.63
N PHE A 386 -20.30 -12.84 32.42
CA PHE A 386 -21.19 -13.01 31.29
C PHE A 386 -21.83 -14.40 31.22
N THR A 387 -23.11 -14.43 30.84
CA THR A 387 -23.80 -15.67 30.46
C THR A 387 -23.60 -15.91 28.97
N PHE A 388 -22.91 -17.02 28.63
CA PHE A 388 -22.65 -17.39 27.25
C PHE A 388 -23.76 -18.26 26.68
N VAL A 389 -24.20 -17.92 25.45
CA VAL A 389 -25.24 -18.64 24.71
C VAL A 389 -24.68 -19.90 24.05
N SER A 390 -23.42 -19.84 23.60
CA SER A 390 -22.77 -20.95 22.92
C SER A 390 -21.31 -21.03 23.31
N GLY A 391 -20.83 -22.23 23.56
CA GLY A 391 -19.45 -22.56 23.93
C GLY A 391 -18.47 -22.66 22.74
N GLY A 392 -18.72 -22.04 21.59
CA GLY A 392 -17.74 -21.92 20.51
C GLY A 392 -17.16 -23.26 20.06
N GLY A 393 -17.94 -24.09 19.37
CA GLY A 393 -17.47 -25.37 18.83
C GLY A 393 -16.47 -25.27 17.68
N ASN A 394 -15.97 -24.06 17.37
CA ASN A 394 -15.06 -23.73 16.28
C ASN A 394 -13.69 -23.24 16.78
N SER A 395 -13.13 -23.93 17.78
CA SER A 395 -11.80 -23.64 18.31
C SER A 395 -10.75 -23.62 17.19
N SER A 396 -9.83 -22.66 17.23
CA SER A 396 -8.67 -22.61 16.36
C SER A 396 -7.53 -23.55 16.80
N TYR A 397 -7.62 -24.13 17.99
CA TYR A 397 -6.56 -24.98 18.54
C TYR A 397 -6.53 -26.35 17.85
N LEU A 398 -5.32 -26.87 17.63
CA LEU A 398 -5.03 -28.10 16.93
C LEU A 398 -5.57 -28.13 15.50
N THR A 399 -5.86 -26.96 14.94
CA THR A 399 -6.21 -26.82 13.53
C THR A 399 -4.96 -26.69 12.68
N THR A 400 -4.95 -27.43 11.57
CA THR A 400 -3.85 -27.45 10.61
C THR A 400 -4.28 -26.72 9.34
N SER A 401 -3.40 -25.91 8.80
CA SER A 401 -3.59 -25.25 7.49
C SER A 401 -2.33 -25.41 6.66
N LEU A 402 -2.52 -25.68 5.37
CA LEU A 402 -1.47 -25.63 4.36
C LEU A 402 -1.74 -24.45 3.43
N TRP A 403 -0.93 -23.42 3.54
CA TRP A 403 -1.00 -22.26 2.67
C TRP A 403 0.05 -22.39 1.56
N VAL A 404 -0.36 -22.16 0.32
CA VAL A 404 0.56 -22.22 -0.81
C VAL A 404 0.69 -20.82 -1.38
N TYR A 405 1.88 -20.26 -1.31
CA TYR A 405 2.21 -18.92 -1.80
C TYR A 405 3.02 -18.96 -3.09
N PRO A 406 2.80 -18.08 -4.06
CA PRO A 406 3.81 -17.76 -5.07
C PRO A 406 4.89 -16.92 -4.39
N GLY A 407 6.14 -17.38 -4.47
CA GLY A 407 7.31 -16.57 -4.11
C GLY A 407 7.75 -15.76 -5.31
N LEU A 408 7.94 -14.46 -5.14
CA LEU A 408 8.47 -13.57 -6.16
C LEU A 408 9.61 -12.75 -5.58
N LYS A 409 10.84 -12.95 -6.08
CA LYS A 409 11.94 -12.00 -5.93
C LYS A 409 12.11 -11.26 -7.25
N ALA A 410 12.19 -9.95 -7.21
CA ALA A 410 12.38 -9.10 -8.37
C ALA A 410 13.46 -8.06 -8.11
N TYR A 411 14.35 -7.88 -9.07
CA TYR A 411 15.36 -6.84 -9.07
C TYR A 411 15.19 -6.01 -10.33
N VAL A 412 15.02 -4.71 -10.17
CA VAL A 412 14.86 -3.76 -11.28
C VAL A 412 16.00 -2.76 -11.20
N GLY A 413 16.63 -2.46 -12.33
CA GLY A 413 17.62 -1.43 -12.39
C GLY A 413 18.91 -1.72 -11.64
N THR A 414 19.40 -2.95 -11.71
CA THR A 414 20.68 -3.33 -11.13
C THR A 414 21.83 -3.14 -12.11
N GLU A 415 23.07 -3.21 -11.62
CA GLU A 415 24.26 -3.16 -12.47
C GLU A 415 24.38 -4.32 -13.45
N VAL A 416 23.67 -5.44 -13.22
CA VAL A 416 23.76 -6.66 -14.03
C VAL A 416 22.59 -6.87 -14.96
N GLY A 417 21.42 -6.20 -14.72
CA GLY A 417 20.22 -6.36 -15.53
C GLY A 417 19.20 -5.25 -15.33
N ILE A 418 18.36 -5.02 -16.34
CA ILE A 418 17.20 -4.11 -16.23
C ILE A 418 16.15 -4.73 -15.33
N TYR A 419 15.90 -6.04 -15.52
CA TYR A 419 14.92 -6.79 -14.77
C TYR A 419 15.41 -8.21 -14.56
N ASP A 420 15.45 -8.63 -13.32
CA ASP A 420 15.75 -10.00 -12.91
C ASP A 420 14.67 -10.51 -11.99
N TYR A 421 14.34 -11.78 -12.10
CA TYR A 421 13.27 -12.40 -11.33
C TYR A 421 13.60 -13.83 -10.92
N LEU A 422 13.04 -14.23 -9.80
CA LEU A 422 12.95 -15.60 -9.33
C LEU A 422 11.52 -15.85 -8.87
N ILE A 423 10.89 -16.86 -9.46
CA ILE A 423 9.55 -17.33 -9.09
C ILE A 423 9.69 -18.68 -8.42
N SER A 424 9.07 -18.84 -7.27
CA SER A 424 9.03 -20.08 -6.50
C SER A 424 7.62 -20.40 -6.03
N VAL A 425 7.40 -21.62 -5.58
CA VAL A 425 6.20 -22.05 -4.87
C VAL A 425 6.60 -22.30 -3.42
N LYS A 426 5.87 -21.69 -2.48
CA LYS A 426 6.16 -21.76 -1.06
C LYS A 426 4.99 -22.39 -0.29
N PRO A 427 4.96 -23.72 -0.14
CA PRO A 427 4.03 -24.36 0.77
C PRO A 427 4.44 -24.05 2.22
N ASP A 428 3.46 -23.58 3.00
CA ASP A 428 3.61 -23.17 4.38
C ASP A 428 2.63 -23.95 5.25
N PHE A 429 3.14 -24.84 6.07
CA PHE A 429 2.39 -25.67 6.99
C PHE A 429 2.30 -24.98 8.34
N TYR A 430 1.08 -24.75 8.78
CA TYR A 430 0.77 -23.97 9.95
C TYR A 430 -0.14 -24.75 10.91
N VAL A 431 0.23 -24.82 12.19
CA VAL A 431 -0.56 -25.49 13.24
C VAL A 431 -0.66 -24.61 14.48
N ASN A 432 -1.87 -24.25 14.89
CA ASN A 432 -2.11 -23.69 16.22
C ASN A 432 -2.09 -24.80 17.27
N LEU A 433 -1.32 -24.64 18.35
CA LEU A 433 -1.22 -25.65 19.42
C LEU A 433 -2.15 -25.32 20.59
N TRP A 434 -1.88 -24.22 21.28
CA TRP A 434 -2.67 -23.68 22.38
C TRP A 434 -2.62 -22.15 22.37
N LYS A 435 -3.18 -21.49 23.38
CA LYS A 435 -3.23 -20.04 23.46
C LYS A 435 -1.84 -19.41 23.24
N GLY A 436 -1.69 -18.67 22.15
CA GLY A 436 -0.46 -18.01 21.75
C GLY A 436 0.58 -18.90 21.10
N ALA A 437 0.43 -20.24 21.13
CA ALA A 437 1.43 -21.16 20.60
C ALA A 437 1.08 -21.69 19.21
N PHE A 438 2.04 -21.73 18.32
CA PHE A 438 1.89 -22.29 16.99
C PHE A 438 3.21 -22.76 16.38
N VAL A 439 3.10 -23.64 15.38
CA VAL A 439 4.21 -24.11 14.55
C VAL A 439 4.03 -23.52 13.16
N ASP A 440 5.13 -23.06 12.58
CA ASP A 440 5.24 -22.58 11.22
C ASP A 440 6.37 -23.33 10.50
N MET A 441 6.07 -23.99 9.39
CA MET A 441 7.05 -24.70 8.58
C MET A 441 6.81 -24.40 7.11
N ARG A 442 7.74 -23.66 6.50
CA ARG A 442 7.68 -23.26 5.08
C ARG A 442 8.78 -23.93 4.28
N ALA A 443 8.44 -24.42 3.12
CA ALA A 443 9.40 -24.79 2.10
C ALA A 443 9.48 -23.72 0.99
N ASP A 444 10.60 -23.66 0.29
CA ASP A 444 10.81 -22.84 -0.91
C ASP A 444 11.23 -23.75 -2.07
N ILE A 445 10.44 -23.73 -3.15
CA ILE A 445 10.64 -24.56 -4.33
C ILE A 445 10.78 -23.63 -5.54
N PRO A 446 12.00 -23.28 -5.97
CA PRO A 446 12.22 -22.47 -7.16
C PRO A 446 11.66 -23.15 -8.42
N VAL A 447 10.93 -22.37 -9.23
CA VAL A 447 10.27 -22.88 -10.46
C VAL A 447 10.91 -22.31 -11.71
N THR A 448 11.15 -20.99 -11.73
CA THR A 448 11.77 -20.33 -12.88
C THR A 448 12.48 -19.04 -12.44
N TRP A 449 13.53 -18.67 -13.16
CA TRP A 449 14.32 -17.48 -12.83
C TRP A 449 15.07 -16.94 -14.04
N SER A 450 15.51 -15.68 -13.95
CA SER A 450 16.37 -15.07 -14.96
C SER A 450 17.82 -15.53 -14.80
N ARG A 451 18.61 -15.37 -15.89
CA ARG A 451 20.01 -15.83 -15.99
C ARG A 451 20.92 -15.36 -14.86
N ASN A 452 20.64 -14.21 -14.25
CA ASN A 452 21.48 -13.67 -13.19
C ASN A 452 21.33 -14.43 -11.85
N PHE A 453 20.36 -15.35 -11.74
CA PHE A 453 20.21 -16.29 -10.63
C PHE A 453 20.90 -17.66 -10.88
N ASP A 454 21.54 -17.86 -12.04
CA ASP A 454 22.27 -19.09 -12.32
C ASP A 454 23.54 -19.21 -11.46
N ASP A 455 24.10 -20.42 -11.39
CA ASP A 455 25.32 -20.70 -10.66
C ASP A 455 26.49 -19.82 -11.14
N GLY A 456 27.19 -19.21 -10.18
CA GLY A 456 28.26 -18.27 -10.46
C GLY A 456 27.83 -16.88 -10.93
N LYS A 457 26.53 -16.56 -10.90
CA LYS A 457 25.99 -15.24 -11.25
C LYS A 457 25.68 -14.41 -10.01
N ALA A 458 25.36 -13.13 -10.25
CA ALA A 458 25.24 -12.10 -9.24
C ALA A 458 24.22 -12.41 -8.13
N PHE A 459 23.07 -12.99 -8.49
CA PHE A 459 21.97 -13.27 -7.56
C PHE A 459 21.84 -14.75 -7.19
N ARG A 460 22.89 -15.54 -7.41
CA ARG A 460 22.88 -16.98 -7.08
C ARG A 460 22.58 -17.23 -5.60
N SER A 461 23.10 -16.42 -4.70
CA SER A 461 22.89 -16.53 -3.26
C SER A 461 21.42 -16.35 -2.86
N ASP A 462 20.62 -15.69 -3.69
CA ASP A 462 19.22 -15.43 -3.42
C ASP A 462 18.28 -16.53 -3.92
N ARG A 463 18.80 -17.48 -4.69
CA ARG A 463 18.11 -18.68 -5.13
C ARG A 463 18.38 -19.82 -4.17
N ASN A 464 17.42 -20.15 -3.34
CA ASN A 464 17.49 -21.32 -2.47
C ASN A 464 17.47 -22.62 -3.31
N SER A 465 18.09 -23.68 -2.80
CA SER A 465 17.77 -25.04 -3.25
C SER A 465 16.38 -25.41 -2.75
N ALA A 466 15.65 -26.25 -3.52
CA ALA A 466 14.35 -26.74 -3.07
C ALA A 466 14.47 -27.43 -1.71
N GLY A 467 13.75 -26.98 -0.71
CA GLY A 467 13.82 -27.51 0.64
C GLY A 467 13.10 -26.65 1.67
N ILE A 468 13.32 -26.96 2.95
CA ILE A 468 12.72 -26.22 4.05
C ILE A 468 13.40 -24.86 4.18
N GLU A 469 12.61 -23.79 4.03
CA GLU A 469 13.07 -22.41 4.19
C GLU A 469 13.18 -22.04 5.67
N ARG A 470 12.18 -22.47 6.46
CA ARG A 470 12.12 -22.27 7.92
C ARG A 470 11.24 -23.32 8.58
N ALA A 471 11.50 -23.59 9.86
CA ALA A 471 10.64 -24.42 10.71
C ALA A 471 10.79 -23.96 12.16
N MET A 472 9.76 -23.31 12.70
CA MET A 472 9.81 -22.65 13.99
C MET A 472 8.61 -23.02 14.86
N VAL A 473 8.86 -23.11 16.17
CA VAL A 473 7.84 -23.09 17.21
C VAL A 473 7.82 -21.68 17.80
N LEU A 474 6.63 -21.08 17.87
CA LEU A 474 6.44 -19.72 18.34
C LEU A 474 5.43 -19.69 19.49
N GLN A 475 5.69 -18.81 20.48
CA GLN A 475 4.80 -18.55 21.61
C GLN A 475 4.61 -17.06 21.76
N ALA A 476 3.40 -16.59 21.57
CA ALA A 476 2.99 -15.23 21.90
C ALA A 476 2.48 -15.15 23.33
N ILE A 477 2.77 -14.06 24.01
CA ILE A 477 2.37 -13.78 25.39
C ILE A 477 1.95 -12.31 25.49
N LYS A 478 0.88 -12.02 26.22
CA LYS A 478 0.42 -10.66 26.56
C LYS A 478 0.57 -10.47 28.08
N PRO A 479 1.75 -10.05 28.59
CA PRO A 479 1.98 -9.90 30.02
C PRO A 479 1.27 -8.68 30.62
N ALA A 480 0.94 -7.70 29.81
CA ALA A 480 0.13 -6.53 30.17
C ALA A 480 -0.68 -6.08 28.95
N ASP A 481 -1.71 -5.27 29.16
CA ASP A 481 -2.63 -4.87 28.08
C ASP A 481 -1.95 -4.14 26.92
N THR A 482 -0.90 -3.41 27.22
CA THR A 482 -0.11 -2.65 26.23
C THR A 482 1.17 -3.35 25.78
N VAL A 483 1.48 -4.56 26.30
CA VAL A 483 2.72 -5.27 26.02
C VAL A 483 2.44 -6.61 25.34
N MET A 484 3.07 -6.83 24.20
CA MET A 484 3.05 -8.10 23.45
C MET A 484 4.46 -8.65 23.35
N MET A 485 4.61 -9.95 23.56
CA MET A 485 5.87 -10.66 23.39
C MET A 485 5.69 -11.82 22.42
N MET A 486 6.71 -12.09 21.63
CA MET A 486 6.82 -13.27 20.77
C MET A 486 8.16 -13.93 21.02
N LEU A 487 8.13 -15.22 21.36
CA LEU A 487 9.30 -16.07 21.54
C LEU A 487 9.29 -17.13 20.46
N GLY A 488 10.38 -17.30 19.74
CA GLY A 488 10.49 -18.27 18.67
C GLY A 488 11.81 -19.02 18.68
N ALA A 489 11.77 -20.31 18.35
CA ALA A 489 12.96 -21.14 18.22
C ALA A 489 12.79 -22.19 17.12
N GLY A 490 13.89 -22.53 16.42
CA GLY A 490 13.89 -23.52 15.37
C GLY A 490 14.85 -23.21 14.24
N LEU A 491 14.54 -23.70 13.04
CA LEU A 491 15.20 -23.34 11.80
C LEU A 491 14.68 -21.96 11.36
N VAL A 492 15.49 -20.94 11.53
CA VAL A 492 15.10 -19.53 11.28
C VAL A 492 15.25 -19.15 9.81
N THR A 493 16.29 -19.66 9.16
CA THR A 493 16.54 -19.55 7.72
C THR A 493 16.96 -20.91 7.18
N THR A 494 16.99 -21.09 5.86
CA THR A 494 17.38 -22.33 5.17
C THR A 494 18.65 -22.98 5.74
N GLU A 495 19.58 -22.17 6.27
CA GLU A 495 20.92 -22.64 6.67
C GLU A 495 21.21 -22.45 8.18
N SER A 496 20.26 -21.84 8.94
CA SER A 496 20.57 -21.41 10.30
C SER A 496 19.45 -21.75 11.29
N TYR A 497 19.86 -22.42 12.38
CA TYR A 497 19.02 -22.62 13.57
C TYR A 497 19.21 -21.47 14.56
N GLY A 498 18.18 -21.21 15.37
CA GLY A 498 18.31 -20.19 16.38
C GLY A 498 17.02 -19.80 17.07
N THR A 499 17.03 -18.58 17.60
CA THR A 499 15.89 -17.98 18.30
C THR A 499 15.60 -16.60 17.72
N ALA A 500 14.33 -16.26 17.67
CA ALA A 500 13.85 -14.92 17.32
C ALA A 500 12.85 -14.47 18.40
N ASN A 501 13.20 -13.45 19.17
CA ASN A 501 12.45 -12.98 20.31
C ASN A 501 12.13 -11.50 20.14
N GLU A 502 10.89 -11.14 20.44
CA GLU A 502 10.40 -9.79 20.25
C GLU A 502 9.54 -9.33 21.41
N VAL A 503 9.68 -8.07 21.80
CA VAL A 503 8.80 -7.40 22.75
C VAL A 503 8.34 -6.10 22.13
N SER A 504 7.03 -5.87 22.12
CA SER A 504 6.42 -4.60 21.67
C SER A 504 5.60 -4.01 22.80
N TRP A 505 5.80 -2.73 23.07
CA TRP A 505 5.04 -1.92 24.00
C TRP A 505 4.36 -0.77 23.26
N ALA A 506 3.02 -0.73 23.29
CA ALA A 506 2.20 0.29 22.65
C ALA A 506 1.33 0.97 23.73
N PRO A 507 1.86 2.01 24.42
CA PRO A 507 1.13 2.72 25.47
C PRO A 507 -0.05 3.51 24.90
N GLY A 508 -1.05 3.74 25.76
CA GLY A 508 -2.22 4.56 25.45
C GLY A 508 -3.04 4.00 24.27
N ASP A 509 -3.37 4.87 23.36
CA ASP A 509 -4.20 4.61 22.16
C ASP A 509 -3.45 3.88 21.02
N GLY A 510 -2.15 3.62 21.18
CA GLY A 510 -1.31 3.01 20.18
C GLY A 510 -0.69 4.00 19.17
N THR A 511 -0.80 5.30 19.41
CA THR A 511 -0.04 6.33 18.65
C THR A 511 1.45 6.09 18.71
N HIS A 512 1.95 5.61 19.86
CA HIS A 512 3.36 5.30 20.09
C HIS A 512 3.56 3.80 20.20
N ARG A 513 4.65 3.28 19.61
CA ARG A 513 5.08 1.90 19.80
C ARG A 513 6.59 1.81 19.94
N PHE A 514 7.02 1.09 20.96
CA PHE A 514 8.41 0.69 21.18
C PHE A 514 8.53 -0.80 20.89
N ARG A 515 9.56 -1.20 20.19
CA ARG A 515 9.84 -2.59 19.85
C ARG A 515 11.30 -2.92 20.14
N PHE A 516 11.54 -4.07 20.74
CA PHE A 516 12.86 -4.66 20.86
C PHE A 516 12.85 -6.03 20.19
N LEU A 517 13.79 -6.26 19.30
CA LEU A 517 13.99 -7.52 18.58
C LEU A 517 15.38 -8.07 18.91
N HIS A 518 15.43 -9.35 19.26
CA HIS A 518 16.67 -10.11 19.43
C HIS A 518 16.58 -11.38 18.59
N VAL A 519 17.51 -11.55 17.67
CA VAL A 519 17.67 -12.78 16.89
C VAL A 519 19.07 -13.33 17.12
N TYR A 520 19.14 -14.62 17.39
CA TYR A 520 20.38 -15.37 17.44
C TYR A 520 20.29 -16.53 16.46
N THR A 521 21.28 -16.65 15.59
CA THR A 521 21.37 -17.78 14.65
C THR A 521 22.76 -18.41 14.67
N THR A 522 22.79 -19.69 14.40
CA THR A 522 24.03 -20.45 14.16
C THR A 522 23.87 -21.28 12.91
N GLY A 523 24.89 -21.27 12.04
CA GLY A 523 24.92 -22.12 10.87
C GLY A 523 24.92 -23.61 11.22
N GLN A 524 24.63 -24.47 10.24
CA GLN A 524 24.59 -25.92 10.42
C GLN A 524 25.96 -26.50 10.89
N ASP A 525 27.05 -25.87 10.49
CA ASP A 525 28.41 -26.17 10.93
C ASP A 525 28.75 -25.62 12.32
N LYS A 526 27.83 -24.90 12.97
CA LYS A 526 28.00 -24.23 14.28
C LYS A 526 29.10 -23.18 14.35
N GLN A 527 29.69 -22.80 13.24
CA GLN A 527 30.79 -21.81 13.20
C GLN A 527 30.28 -20.42 12.88
N ASP A 528 29.28 -20.28 11.99
CA ASP A 528 28.68 -18.98 11.64
C ASP A 528 27.60 -18.58 12.65
N LYS A 529 28.02 -17.84 13.69
CA LYS A 529 27.11 -17.31 14.72
C LYS A 529 26.81 -15.86 14.43
N LYS A 530 25.53 -15.52 14.31
CA LYS A 530 25.06 -14.14 14.09
C LYS A 530 24.09 -13.72 15.18
N GLN A 531 24.18 -12.46 15.57
CA GLN A 531 23.29 -11.87 16.55
C GLN A 531 22.79 -10.51 16.06
N GLU A 532 21.51 -10.33 16.17
CA GLU A 532 20.83 -9.07 15.91
C GLU A 532 20.17 -8.54 17.19
N TYR A 533 20.35 -7.26 17.47
CA TYR A 533 19.69 -6.54 18.56
C TYR A 533 19.20 -5.21 18.02
N LEU A 534 17.89 -5.05 17.90
CA LEU A 534 17.30 -3.83 17.36
C LEU A 534 16.29 -3.25 18.34
N GLY A 535 16.44 -1.95 18.64
CA GLY A 535 15.42 -1.14 19.29
C GLY A 535 14.75 -0.24 18.26
N SER A 536 13.43 -0.21 18.25
CA SER A 536 12.66 0.63 17.35
C SER A 536 11.64 1.47 18.13
N TYR A 537 11.47 2.71 17.69
CA TYR A 537 10.37 3.56 18.13
C TYR A 537 9.58 4.03 16.93
N ARG A 538 8.24 3.96 17.03
CA ARG A 538 7.34 4.43 16.02
C ARG A 538 6.29 5.39 16.57
N TYR A 539 6.01 6.42 15.77
CA TYR A 539 5.00 7.42 15.99
C TYR A 539 4.03 7.46 14.81
N LEU A 540 2.73 7.41 15.08
CA LEU A 540 1.67 7.58 14.08
C LEU A 540 1.18 9.03 14.09
N TYR A 541 1.34 9.72 12.99
CA TYR A 541 0.69 10.99 12.72
C TYR A 541 -0.62 10.75 11.95
N ALA A 542 -1.70 10.49 12.69
CA ALA A 542 -2.97 10.06 12.15
C ALA A 542 -3.60 10.99 11.10
N PRO A 543 -3.50 12.35 11.17
CA PRO A 543 -4.11 13.22 10.17
C PRO A 543 -3.67 12.94 8.72
N LEU A 544 -2.43 12.48 8.53
CA LEU A 544 -1.86 12.18 7.20
C LEU A 544 -1.57 10.69 6.96
N ASP A 545 -1.96 9.78 7.86
CA ASP A 545 -1.60 8.35 7.83
C ASP A 545 -0.09 8.12 7.70
N LEU A 546 0.71 8.96 8.35
CA LEU A 546 2.16 8.88 8.34
C LEU A 546 2.67 8.17 9.58
N TYR A 547 3.54 7.20 9.36
CA TYR A 547 4.29 6.52 10.41
C TYR A 547 5.76 6.95 10.33
N PHE A 548 6.27 7.50 11.42
CA PHE A 548 7.68 7.82 11.58
C PHE A 548 8.31 6.75 12.45
N GLN A 549 9.32 6.08 11.94
CA GLN A 549 10.02 5.03 12.70
C GLN A 549 11.52 5.26 12.72
N GLY A 550 12.11 5.17 13.89
CA GLY A 550 13.55 5.06 14.09
C GLY A 550 13.89 3.66 14.60
N THR A 551 14.89 3.02 14.00
CA THR A 551 15.41 1.72 14.42
C THR A 551 16.92 1.83 14.58
N ALA A 552 17.47 1.34 15.69
CA ALA A 552 18.90 1.37 15.93
C ALA A 552 19.36 0.08 16.63
N GLY A 553 20.61 -0.29 16.36
CA GLY A 553 21.22 -1.45 17.02
C GLY A 553 22.29 -2.13 16.19
N LYS A 554 22.42 -3.44 16.40
CA LYS A 554 23.27 -4.34 15.66
C LYS A 554 22.41 -5.17 14.72
N PHE A 555 22.64 -5.04 13.43
CA PHE A 555 21.90 -5.71 12.38
C PHE A 555 22.39 -7.13 12.12
N MET A 556 21.63 -7.91 11.32
CA MET A 556 21.99 -9.31 10.99
C MET A 556 23.32 -9.45 10.26
N THR A 557 23.68 -8.47 9.46
CA THR A 557 24.99 -8.37 8.78
C THR A 557 26.15 -8.00 9.73
N GLN A 558 25.88 -7.95 11.04
CA GLN A 558 26.80 -7.64 12.14
C GLN A 558 27.27 -6.18 12.18
N ASP A 559 26.83 -5.33 11.28
CA ASP A 559 27.01 -3.89 11.30
C ASP A 559 26.16 -3.21 12.40
N ARG A 560 26.56 -2.01 12.79
CA ARG A 560 25.88 -1.22 13.82
C ARG A 560 25.48 0.13 13.27
N GLY A 561 24.25 0.54 13.56
CA GLY A 561 23.76 1.79 13.02
C GLY A 561 22.31 2.08 13.34
N ALA A 562 21.75 2.97 12.52
CA ALA A 562 20.35 3.37 12.64
C ALA A 562 19.70 3.54 11.26
N THR A 563 18.40 3.31 11.23
CA THR A 563 17.52 3.58 10.09
C THR A 563 16.40 4.52 10.54
N ILE A 564 16.08 5.51 9.72
CA ILE A 564 14.91 6.37 9.88
C ILE A 564 13.98 6.10 8.70
N GLU A 565 12.72 5.90 8.98
CA GLU A 565 11.69 5.49 8.01
C GLU A 565 10.47 6.39 8.14
N ILE A 566 9.90 6.77 7.00
CA ILE A 566 8.60 7.43 6.91
C ILE A 566 7.74 6.56 6.02
N LYS A 567 6.70 5.95 6.59
CA LYS A 567 5.77 5.04 5.91
C LYS A 567 4.40 5.67 5.79
N ARG A 568 3.75 5.48 4.65
CA ARG A 568 2.36 5.85 4.41
C ARG A 568 1.60 4.69 3.80
N PHE A 569 0.35 4.50 4.25
CA PHE A 569 -0.58 3.53 3.68
C PHE A 569 -1.58 4.17 2.72
N TRP A 570 -1.91 3.43 1.65
CA TRP A 570 -3.08 3.63 0.80
C TRP A 570 -3.83 2.30 0.75
N GLY A 571 -4.95 2.22 1.48
CA GLY A 571 -5.64 0.96 1.68
C GLY A 571 -4.75 -0.09 2.34
N ASP A 572 -4.40 -1.14 1.60
CA ASP A 572 -3.58 -2.25 2.10
C ASP A 572 -2.11 -2.20 1.62
N SER A 573 -1.80 -1.28 0.71
CA SER A 573 -0.45 -1.04 0.18
C SER A 573 0.24 0.08 0.93
N SER A 574 1.57 0.06 1.00
CA SER A 574 2.34 1.16 1.61
C SER A 574 3.58 1.54 0.83
N LEU A 575 4.00 2.78 1.01
CA LEU A 575 5.31 3.29 0.62
C LEU A 575 6.09 3.68 1.86
N THR A 576 7.35 3.28 1.91
CA THR A 576 8.30 3.72 2.92
C THR A 576 9.46 4.43 2.24
N VAL A 577 9.77 5.63 2.69
CA VAL A 577 11.04 6.31 2.37
C VAL A 577 11.95 6.12 3.56
N PHE A 578 13.20 5.73 3.33
CA PHE A 578 14.12 5.47 4.42
C PHE A 578 15.52 6.04 4.18
N TYR A 579 16.20 6.31 5.29
CA TYR A 579 17.60 6.63 5.36
C TYR A 579 18.31 5.71 6.35
N LYS A 580 19.45 5.16 5.95
CA LYS A 580 20.29 4.28 6.78
C LYS A 580 21.67 4.90 6.98
N ASN A 581 22.18 4.74 8.19
CA ASN A 581 23.58 5.03 8.52
C ASN A 581 24.10 3.90 9.40
N ALA A 582 25.05 3.12 8.89
CA ALA A 582 25.60 1.98 9.60
C ALA A 582 27.11 1.85 9.40
N VAL A 583 27.78 1.38 10.42
CA VAL A 583 29.22 1.07 10.42
C VAL A 583 29.38 -0.43 10.27
N ALA A 584 30.02 -0.85 9.20
CA ALA A 584 30.33 -2.24 8.92
C ALA A 584 31.41 -2.79 9.86
N THR A 585 31.58 -4.12 9.85
CA THR A 585 32.61 -4.80 10.67
C THR A 585 34.04 -4.38 10.35
N ASP A 586 34.28 -3.85 9.16
CA ASP A 586 35.55 -3.27 8.71
C ASP A 586 35.72 -1.79 9.09
N ASN A 587 34.86 -1.25 9.94
CA ASN A 587 34.80 0.15 10.39
C ASN A 587 34.50 1.17 9.28
N ARG A 588 34.06 0.76 8.10
CA ARG A 588 33.57 1.69 7.07
C ARG A 588 32.17 2.13 7.39
N ASN A 589 31.93 3.43 7.27
CA ASN A 589 30.61 4.01 7.44
C ASN A 589 29.86 3.99 6.10
N HIS A 590 28.65 3.44 6.10
CA HIS A 590 27.78 3.35 4.94
C HIS A 590 26.53 4.18 5.19
N GLN A 591 26.21 5.01 4.23
CA GLN A 591 24.99 5.82 4.22
C GLN A 591 24.21 5.50 2.96
N ALA A 592 22.95 5.19 3.12
CA ALA A 592 22.06 4.90 2.01
C ALA A 592 20.70 5.54 2.23
N ALA A 593 20.03 5.84 1.14
CA ALA A 593 18.64 6.24 1.13
C ALA A 593 17.88 5.40 0.10
N GLY A 594 16.60 5.18 0.34
CA GLY A 594 15.81 4.35 -0.55
C GLY A 594 14.31 4.52 -0.36
N ILE A 595 13.61 3.81 -1.21
CA ILE A 595 12.16 3.67 -1.18
C ILE A 595 11.81 2.19 -1.13
N GLN A 596 10.73 1.87 -0.45
CA GLN A 596 10.20 0.52 -0.33
C GLN A 596 8.71 0.55 -0.56
N PHE A 597 8.23 -0.35 -1.39
CA PHE A 597 6.81 -0.61 -1.62
C PHE A 597 6.44 -1.93 -0.95
N ASP A 598 5.34 -1.91 -0.19
CA ASP A 598 4.75 -3.12 0.37
C ASP A 598 3.37 -3.30 -0.26
N LEU A 599 3.17 -4.40 -0.98
CA LEU A 599 1.97 -4.68 -1.75
C LEU A 599 1.40 -6.06 -1.37
N PRO A 600 0.10 -6.18 -1.10
CA PRO A 600 -0.53 -7.49 -0.97
C PRO A 600 -0.69 -8.14 -2.34
N LEU A 601 -0.08 -9.31 -2.53
CA LEU A 601 -0.22 -10.10 -3.77
C LEU A 601 -1.39 -11.07 -3.71
N THR A 602 -2.09 -11.18 -2.57
CA THR A 602 -3.32 -11.93 -2.44
C THR A 602 -4.45 -11.16 -3.11
N LEU A 603 -4.90 -11.60 -4.28
CA LEU A 603 -5.99 -10.94 -5.01
C LEU A 603 -7.34 -11.07 -4.29
N ARG A 604 -7.56 -12.19 -3.59
CA ARG A 604 -8.76 -12.40 -2.78
C ARG A 604 -8.53 -11.87 -1.38
N LYS A 605 -9.33 -10.86 -1.01
CA LYS A 605 -9.31 -10.26 0.33
C LYS A 605 -10.02 -11.10 1.38
N ASP A 606 -10.84 -12.05 0.95
CA ASP A 606 -11.65 -12.93 1.80
C ASP A 606 -11.48 -14.38 1.39
N MET A 607 -10.91 -15.21 2.23
CA MET A 607 -10.79 -16.65 1.98
C MET A 607 -11.22 -17.44 3.21
N LYS A 608 -12.33 -18.19 3.09
CA LYS A 608 -12.78 -19.03 4.20
C LYS A 608 -11.69 -19.99 4.63
N PRO A 609 -11.48 -20.17 5.94
CA PRO A 609 -10.53 -21.15 6.45
C PRO A 609 -10.77 -22.54 5.85
N GLY A 610 -9.70 -23.22 5.49
CA GLY A 610 -9.70 -24.57 4.94
C GLY A 610 -8.35 -25.24 5.14
N LEU A 611 -8.30 -26.56 4.91
CA LEU A 611 -7.06 -27.31 5.07
C LEU A 611 -5.98 -26.83 4.09
N VAL A 612 -6.36 -26.56 2.85
CA VAL A 612 -5.45 -26.05 1.80
C VAL A 612 -5.98 -24.72 1.29
N GLN A 613 -5.10 -23.71 1.24
CA GLN A 613 -5.42 -22.39 0.73
C GLN A 613 -4.33 -21.91 -0.22
N LEU A 614 -4.73 -21.43 -1.41
CA LEU A 614 -3.84 -20.71 -2.32
C LEU A 614 -3.91 -19.23 -1.96
N ARG A 615 -2.82 -18.69 -1.46
CA ARG A 615 -2.73 -17.28 -1.05
C ARG A 615 -1.61 -16.59 -1.82
N GLY A 616 -1.73 -15.29 -2.06
CA GLY A 616 -0.58 -14.45 -2.37
C GLY A 616 0.17 -14.11 -1.07
N THR A 617 1.32 -13.49 -1.18
CA THR A 617 2.00 -12.91 -0.03
C THR A 617 1.20 -11.71 0.45
N ASP A 618 0.87 -11.65 1.73
CA ASP A 618 0.08 -10.54 2.30
C ASP A 618 0.87 -9.23 2.32
N ASP A 619 2.20 -9.31 2.27
CA ASP A 619 3.12 -8.19 2.34
C ASP A 619 4.35 -8.47 1.46
N TRP A 620 4.16 -8.38 0.13
CA TRP A 620 5.29 -8.46 -0.78
C TRP A 620 6.02 -7.12 -0.81
N THR A 621 7.30 -7.17 -0.53
CA THR A 621 8.15 -5.99 -0.42
C THR A 621 9.07 -5.87 -1.61
N TYR A 622 9.09 -4.70 -2.25
CA TYR A 622 10.10 -4.28 -3.21
C TYR A 622 10.81 -3.04 -2.69
N SER A 623 12.13 -3.08 -2.63
CA SER A 623 12.94 -1.96 -2.13
C SER A 623 14.04 -1.59 -3.12
N GLN A 624 14.20 -0.29 -3.33
CA GLN A 624 15.31 0.29 -4.10
C GLN A 624 16.13 1.19 -3.19
N GLU A 625 17.42 0.90 -3.08
CA GLU A 625 18.35 1.60 -2.20
C GLU A 625 19.53 2.14 -3.00
N THR A 626 20.01 3.33 -2.66
CA THR A 626 21.23 3.92 -3.24
C THR A 626 22.17 4.42 -2.15
N SER A 627 23.47 4.22 -2.34
CA SER A 627 24.49 4.77 -1.46
C SER A 627 24.64 6.28 -1.70
N ILE A 628 24.66 7.08 -0.61
CA ILE A 628 24.80 8.54 -0.67
C ILE A 628 26.18 9.04 -0.18
N ALA A 629 27.07 8.16 0.23
CA ALA A 629 28.41 8.49 0.70
C ALA A 629 29.41 8.67 -0.45
N LYS A 630 30.02 9.85 -0.56
CA LYS A 630 30.88 10.27 -1.69
C LYS A 630 32.17 9.48 -1.90
N LYS A 631 32.66 8.67 -0.98
CA LYS A 631 34.00 8.06 -1.07
C LYS A 631 34.09 6.54 -0.89
N ASN A 632 33.03 5.87 -0.49
CA ASN A 632 33.06 4.42 -0.24
C ASN A 632 31.76 3.74 -0.71
N SER A 633 31.21 4.17 -1.84
CA SER A 633 30.11 3.45 -2.46
C SER A 633 30.60 2.09 -2.92
N LEU A 634 30.40 1.08 -2.11
CA LEU A 634 30.42 -0.26 -2.58
C LEU A 634 29.09 -0.51 -3.27
N ASN A 635 29.16 -0.76 -4.58
CA ASN A 635 28.02 -1.29 -5.32
C ASN A 635 27.81 -2.72 -4.81
N TRP A 636 26.83 -2.91 -3.93
CA TRP A 636 26.55 -4.21 -3.36
C TRP A 636 25.60 -4.99 -4.26
N LEU A 637 26.14 -6.01 -4.87
CA LEU A 637 25.36 -7.16 -5.30
C LEU A 637 25.33 -8.15 -4.13
N GLY A 638 24.36 -8.05 -3.23
CA GLY A 638 24.28 -8.92 -2.05
C GLY A 638 23.41 -8.31 -0.94
N THR A 639 23.49 -8.88 0.27
CA THR A 639 22.74 -8.40 1.41
C THR A 639 23.18 -6.98 1.79
N PRO A 640 22.29 -5.98 1.73
CA PRO A 640 22.67 -4.60 2.00
C PRO A 640 23.06 -4.41 3.47
N ILE A 641 23.90 -3.43 3.73
CA ILE A 641 24.26 -3.03 5.11
C ILE A 641 23.02 -2.52 5.82
N GLY A 642 22.89 -2.82 7.12
CA GLY A 642 21.68 -2.53 7.88
C GLY A 642 20.52 -3.45 7.53
N ALA A 643 20.79 -4.61 6.95
CA ALA A 643 19.76 -5.61 6.71
C ALA A 643 19.27 -6.23 8.02
N ARG A 644 17.97 -6.34 8.15
CA ARG A 644 17.27 -6.93 9.28
C ARG A 644 16.82 -8.34 8.94
N LEU A 645 16.83 -9.21 9.92
CA LEU A 645 16.09 -10.47 9.86
C LEU A 645 14.76 -10.27 10.55
N GLU A 646 13.74 -9.90 9.79
CA GLU A 646 12.38 -9.79 10.34
C GLU A 646 11.78 -11.20 10.51
N PRO A 647 11.35 -11.56 11.74
CA PRO A 647 10.64 -12.81 11.95
C PRO A 647 9.36 -12.83 11.11
N PRO A 648 9.00 -13.97 10.50
CA PRO A 648 7.81 -14.05 9.64
C PRO A 648 6.52 -13.74 10.38
N PHE A 649 6.48 -14.03 11.68
CA PHE A 649 5.39 -13.70 12.59
C PHE A 649 5.88 -12.70 13.65
N SER A 650 6.10 -11.47 13.24
CA SER A 650 6.38 -10.39 14.17
C SER A 650 5.13 -9.97 14.94
N THR A 651 5.29 -9.36 16.11
CA THR A 651 4.18 -8.75 16.83
C THR A 651 3.49 -7.69 15.98
N GLU A 652 4.25 -6.98 15.15
CA GLU A 652 3.75 -5.98 14.21
C GLU A 652 2.73 -6.57 13.23
N ASN A 653 3.07 -7.66 12.59
CA ASN A 653 2.21 -8.29 11.60
C ASN A 653 1.03 -9.01 12.24
N LEU A 654 1.30 -9.80 13.30
CA LEU A 654 0.29 -10.68 13.88
C LEU A 654 -0.69 -9.94 14.80
N PHE A 655 -0.21 -9.03 15.67
CA PHE A 655 -1.04 -8.43 16.72
C PHE A 655 -1.39 -6.96 16.49
N PHE A 656 -0.66 -6.27 15.62
CA PHE A 656 -0.89 -4.87 15.32
C PHE A 656 -1.35 -4.63 13.87
N ASN A 657 -1.53 -5.68 13.07
CA ASN A 657 -1.93 -5.58 11.65
C ASN A 657 -1.09 -4.54 10.89
N ARG A 658 0.23 -4.64 10.98
CA ARG A 658 1.17 -3.65 10.43
C ARG A 658 0.88 -2.23 10.96
N ASP A 659 0.52 -2.13 12.25
CA ASP A 659 0.13 -0.93 13.00
C ASP A 659 -1.19 -0.27 12.60
N ARG A 660 -2.01 -0.95 11.83
CA ARG A 660 -3.36 -0.51 11.46
C ARG A 660 -4.43 -0.92 12.47
N LEU A 661 -4.03 -1.45 13.64
CA LEU A 661 -4.92 -1.80 14.73
C LEU A 661 -4.69 -0.88 15.96
N SER A 662 -4.52 0.42 15.73
CA SER A 662 -4.48 1.47 16.74
C SER A 662 -5.78 2.26 16.75
N GLU A 663 -6.14 2.86 17.91
CA GLU A 663 -7.37 3.66 18.00
C GLU A 663 -7.40 4.81 16.98
N PRO A 664 -6.32 5.62 16.79
CA PRO A 664 -6.34 6.70 15.80
C PRO A 664 -6.53 6.21 14.37
N TYR A 665 -5.92 5.07 14.00
CA TYR A 665 -6.11 4.49 12.68
C TYR A 665 -7.55 4.04 12.47
N ILE A 666 -8.13 3.31 13.43
CA ILE A 666 -9.50 2.81 13.36
C ILE A 666 -10.48 3.99 13.22
N ARG A 667 -10.34 5.02 14.06
CA ARG A 667 -11.22 6.22 14.01
C ARG A 667 -11.17 6.93 12.66
N LYS A 668 -10.01 6.98 12.03
CA LYS A 668 -9.86 7.61 10.71
C LYS A 668 -10.49 6.78 9.59
N HIS A 669 -10.51 5.46 9.72
CA HIS A 669 -10.94 4.53 8.68
C HIS A 669 -12.29 3.86 8.96
N LEU A 670 -13.20 4.49 9.73
CA LEU A 670 -14.49 3.91 10.10
C LEU A 670 -15.39 3.59 8.89
N LEU A 671 -15.28 4.34 7.81
CA LEU A 671 -16.04 4.06 6.58
C LEU A 671 -15.68 2.68 5.99
N ARG A 672 -14.45 2.19 6.20
CA ARG A 672 -14.04 0.86 5.78
C ARG A 672 -14.87 -0.25 6.45
N LEU A 673 -15.32 -0.05 7.69
CA LEU A 673 -16.20 -1.00 8.39
C LEU A 673 -17.51 -1.21 7.62
N ARG A 674 -18.11 -0.11 7.14
CA ARG A 674 -19.35 -0.16 6.35
C ARG A 674 -19.10 -0.79 4.97
N ASP A 675 -18.00 -0.44 4.31
CA ASP A 675 -17.63 -1.03 3.02
C ASP A 675 -17.44 -2.54 3.12
N ALA A 676 -16.79 -3.02 4.18
CA ALA A 676 -16.62 -4.45 4.41
C ALA A 676 -17.97 -5.16 4.59
N TYR A 677 -18.88 -4.57 5.36
CA TYR A 677 -20.23 -5.09 5.51
C TYR A 677 -20.97 -5.19 4.16
N VAL A 678 -20.95 -4.12 3.38
CA VAL A 678 -21.64 -4.10 2.07
C VAL A 678 -21.01 -5.10 1.11
N ARG A 679 -19.69 -5.20 1.09
CA ARG A 679 -18.95 -6.09 0.17
C ARG A 679 -19.16 -7.57 0.50
N TYR A 680 -19.18 -7.93 1.77
CA TYR A 680 -19.10 -9.33 2.19
C TYR A 680 -20.39 -9.89 2.78
N VAL A 681 -21.29 -9.04 3.27
CA VAL A 681 -22.53 -9.47 3.96
C VAL A 681 -23.77 -9.18 3.14
N VAL A 682 -23.83 -8.01 2.47
CA VAL A 682 -24.97 -7.67 1.62
C VAL A 682 -24.88 -8.45 0.30
N PRO A 683 -25.92 -9.20 -0.10
CA PRO A 683 -25.91 -9.91 -1.37
C PRO A 683 -25.70 -8.92 -2.53
N SER A 684 -24.70 -9.18 -3.38
CA SER A 684 -24.55 -8.42 -4.62
C SER A 684 -25.72 -8.72 -5.54
N GLU A 685 -26.39 -7.69 -6.06
CA GLU A 685 -27.32 -7.90 -7.18
C GLU A 685 -26.57 -8.57 -8.35
N PRO A 686 -27.21 -9.54 -9.03
CA PRO A 686 -26.59 -10.11 -10.23
C PRO A 686 -26.36 -8.97 -11.23
N PRO A 687 -25.21 -8.96 -11.95
CA PRO A 687 -24.97 -7.96 -12.98
C PRO A 687 -26.15 -7.97 -13.97
N PRO A 688 -26.59 -6.80 -14.46
CA PRO A 688 -27.64 -6.76 -15.47
C PRO A 688 -27.25 -7.63 -16.66
N PRO A 689 -28.19 -8.35 -17.27
CA PRO A 689 -27.89 -9.18 -18.43
C PRO A 689 -27.20 -8.30 -19.48
N LEU A 690 -26.10 -8.81 -20.02
CA LEU A 690 -25.37 -8.13 -21.10
C LEU A 690 -26.34 -7.87 -22.25
N PRO A 691 -26.33 -6.66 -22.85
CA PRO A 691 -27.20 -6.28 -23.94
C PRO A 691 -27.04 -7.16 -25.19
#